data_acb3a282c36289d4276eafddba5f1bd1
#
_entry.id   acb3a282c36289d4276eafddba5f1bd1
#
_cell.length_a   1.000
_cell.length_b   1.000
_cell.length_c   1.000
_cell.angle_alpha   90.00
_cell.angle_beta   90.00
_cell.angle_gamma   90.00
#
_symmetry.space_group_name_H-M   'P 1'
#
loop_
_entity.id
_entity.type
_entity.pdbx_description
1 polymer ?
#
loop_
_entity_poly.entity_id
_entity_poly.type
_entity_poly.pdbx_seq_one_letter_code
_entity_poly.pdbx_strand_id
1 'polypeptide(L)'
;MAGDQLRWDGQTVVVTGAGGGLGKAYAIFFGSRGANVVVNDLGGSFKGEGASTKAADVVVDEIKKAGGNAVANYDSVEDGDKIIDTAIKAFGRIDVLINNAGILRDISFKNIKDADWDLIMKVHVRGSYKCARAAWPHFRKQKYGRVINTASAAGLFGSFGQTNYSAAKLALVGFTETLAKEGLKYNILCNVIAPIAASRMTETVMPPDVLENLKPDWVVPIVAVLTHKSNTEETGSIFEAGGGHVAKLRWERAKGALLRADDSLTPGSILKKWNDVKDFSKPQYPNGVANFAELLEEAQKLPPNPPAENPEFKDRVALITGAGAGLGRIYALQFAKYGAKIVVNDLMNPDNTVQEIQKMGGQAVGVKASAEDGEALVKAAIDAFGRIDIIVNNAGILRDKAFANMDDAQFDQVLNVHLRGTYKTTKAAWPYFLKQKYGRVVNTTSTSGIYGNFGQANYAAAKCGILGFSRALAREGAKYNIYVNTIAPNAGTAMTKTILPEELVQAFKPDYVAPLVVLLSSDKVPEPTGKLYEVGSGWFAQTRWQRTGGHGFPVDVPLTPEAVVGQWKRIIDFEDGRADHPEDPQAGTASIMKNMTNRSGGSKPAAKKAAAPNKEILANIEKAKKAQAEGIEFNYDERDVILYNLGVGAKRTDLPLVFEQDDNFQVLPTFGVIPPFNAVSPFQMGDVVPNFSPMMLLHGEQFLEIRQFPIPTDATLVSYPKLVEVVDKGNAGIVVTGSTTKDKRTGKDVFYNESTVFIRGSGGFGGPNKGSDRGASTRVYKTPSRKPDAVVEETTTQEQAAVYRLSGDRNPLHIDPEFSKVGGFDTPILHGLCFFGIAGKAVLRTYGQFKNIKVRFAGTVLPGQTLITEMWKESNVVIFQTKVKETGKLCIAGAGAELVDGGKAKL
;
A
#
# COMPACT_ATOMS: atom_id res chain seq x y z
N MET A 1 -18.12 35.95 1.87
CA MET A 1 -18.94 35.80 3.11
C MET A 1 -18.34 34.67 3.89
N ALA A 2 -17.85 34.93 5.11
CA ALA A 2 -17.45 33.86 6.03
C ALA A 2 -18.76 33.13 6.40
N GLY A 3 -18.92 31.91 5.94
CA GLY A 3 -20.06 31.08 6.33
C GLY A 3 -20.01 30.85 7.83
N ASP A 4 -21.20 30.76 8.47
CA ASP A 4 -21.30 30.45 9.89
C ASP A 4 -20.55 29.16 10.23
N GLN A 5 -19.85 29.18 11.34
CA GLN A 5 -19.06 28.03 11.83
C GLN A 5 -19.98 26.82 12.06
N LEU A 6 -19.63 25.66 11.50
CA LEU A 6 -20.37 24.42 11.73
C LEU A 6 -20.25 24.00 13.21
N ARG A 7 -21.41 23.79 13.87
CA ARG A 7 -21.50 23.46 15.30
C ARG A 7 -22.45 22.30 15.57
N TRP A 8 -22.20 21.60 16.68
CA TRP A 8 -22.96 20.43 17.16
C TRP A 8 -23.61 20.69 18.52
N ASP A 9 -23.97 21.94 18.81
CA ASP A 9 -24.57 22.29 20.12
C ASP A 9 -25.79 21.42 20.43
N GLY A 10 -25.81 20.82 21.63
CA GLY A 10 -26.86 19.91 22.07
C GLY A 10 -26.87 18.51 21.42
N GLN A 11 -25.95 18.23 20.49
CA GLN A 11 -25.79 16.89 19.91
C GLN A 11 -24.75 16.08 20.69
N THR A 12 -24.91 14.76 20.66
CA THR A 12 -23.99 13.82 21.32
C THR A 12 -23.25 13.01 20.26
N VAL A 13 -21.91 13.04 20.35
CA VAL A 13 -20.98 12.34 19.47
C VAL A 13 -20.27 11.24 20.24
N VAL A 14 -20.36 10.01 19.76
CA VAL A 14 -19.62 8.86 20.30
C VAL A 14 -18.47 8.55 19.37
N VAL A 15 -17.26 8.51 19.91
CA VAL A 15 -16.03 8.18 19.15
C VAL A 15 -15.38 6.96 19.78
N THR A 16 -15.24 5.87 19.02
CA THR A 16 -14.53 4.67 19.48
C THR A 16 -13.04 4.75 19.15
N GLY A 17 -12.18 4.21 20.02
CA GLY A 17 -10.73 4.31 19.90
C GLY A 17 -10.25 5.77 20.00
N ALA A 18 -10.84 6.54 20.91
CA ALA A 18 -10.64 7.98 21.02
C ALA A 18 -9.55 8.41 22.00
N GLY A 19 -8.81 7.48 22.62
CA GLY A 19 -7.71 7.79 23.54
C GLY A 19 -6.43 8.28 22.85
N GLY A 20 -6.36 8.24 21.52
CA GLY A 20 -5.19 8.69 20.77
C GLY A 20 -5.42 8.85 19.27
N GLY A 21 -4.42 9.34 18.56
CA GLY A 21 -4.41 9.46 17.11
C GLY A 21 -5.65 10.15 16.53
N LEU A 22 -6.23 9.56 15.49
CA LEU A 22 -7.37 10.12 14.77
C LEU A 22 -8.64 10.24 15.65
N GLY A 23 -8.91 9.21 16.49
CA GLY A 23 -10.05 9.25 17.39
C GLY A 23 -9.99 10.37 18.42
N LYS A 24 -8.82 10.64 19.00
CA LYS A 24 -8.57 11.79 19.86
C LYS A 24 -8.83 13.11 19.14
N ALA A 25 -8.34 13.26 17.91
CA ALA A 25 -8.55 14.46 17.11
C ALA A 25 -10.03 14.73 16.84
N TYR A 26 -10.81 13.69 16.52
CA TYR A 26 -12.26 13.80 16.40
C TYR A 26 -12.90 14.27 17.71
N ALA A 27 -12.59 13.60 18.84
CA ALA A 27 -13.20 13.90 20.13
C ALA A 27 -12.95 15.36 20.55
N ILE A 28 -11.72 15.83 20.45
CA ILE A 28 -11.34 17.22 20.76
C ILE A 28 -12.07 18.19 19.85
N PHE A 29 -12.08 17.92 18.54
CA PHE A 29 -12.76 18.79 17.56
C PHE A 29 -14.25 18.95 17.88
N PHE A 30 -14.99 17.86 18.03
CA PHE A 30 -16.42 17.92 18.30
C PHE A 30 -16.73 18.59 19.64
N GLY A 31 -15.91 18.31 20.68
CA GLY A 31 -16.01 19.00 21.95
C GLY A 31 -15.83 20.53 21.84
N SER A 32 -14.85 20.97 21.04
CA SER A 32 -14.61 22.39 20.76
C SER A 32 -15.72 23.07 19.94
N ARG A 33 -16.53 22.28 19.23
CA ARG A 33 -17.65 22.75 18.41
C ARG A 33 -19.03 22.55 19.08
N GLY A 34 -19.05 22.37 20.41
CA GLY A 34 -20.25 22.37 21.25
C GLY A 34 -20.95 21.03 21.42
N ALA A 35 -20.39 19.94 20.88
CA ALA A 35 -20.95 18.62 21.11
C ALA A 35 -20.69 18.11 22.52
N ASN A 36 -21.62 17.26 23.02
CA ASN A 36 -21.35 16.34 24.11
C ASN A 36 -20.58 15.14 23.54
N VAL A 37 -19.45 14.76 24.14
CA VAL A 37 -18.59 13.73 23.57
C VAL A 37 -18.46 12.53 24.51
N VAL A 38 -18.68 11.32 23.97
CA VAL A 38 -18.27 10.08 24.62
C VAL A 38 -16.95 9.64 24.05
N VAL A 39 -15.93 9.65 24.86
CA VAL A 39 -14.56 9.22 24.53
C VAL A 39 -14.44 7.75 24.93
N ASN A 40 -14.62 6.84 23.98
CA ASN A 40 -14.42 5.42 24.22
C ASN A 40 -13.01 4.99 23.84
N ASP A 41 -12.32 4.34 24.75
CA ASP A 41 -11.04 3.68 24.50
C ASP A 41 -10.79 2.57 25.53
N LEU A 42 -10.47 1.37 25.06
CA LEU A 42 -10.11 0.24 25.93
C LEU A 42 -8.73 0.45 26.61
N GLY A 43 -7.90 1.36 26.07
CA GLY A 43 -6.55 1.64 26.55
C GLY A 43 -5.51 0.58 26.21
N GLY A 44 -5.83 -0.32 25.28
CA GLY A 44 -4.91 -1.34 24.78
C GLY A 44 -3.84 -0.78 23.83
N SER A 45 -2.83 -1.62 23.54
CA SER A 45 -1.84 -1.32 22.51
C SER A 45 -2.47 -1.37 21.10
N PHE A 46 -1.77 -0.81 20.11
CA PHE A 46 -2.20 -0.92 18.69
C PHE A 46 -2.25 -2.37 18.17
N LYS A 47 -1.68 -3.33 18.91
CA LYS A 47 -1.78 -4.76 18.64
C LYS A 47 -2.99 -5.42 19.32
N GLY A 48 -3.77 -4.68 20.09
CA GLY A 48 -4.93 -5.20 20.82
C GLY A 48 -4.57 -5.92 22.12
N GLU A 49 -3.49 -5.51 22.78
CA GLU A 49 -3.02 -6.10 24.05
C GLU A 49 -3.15 -5.09 25.18
N GLY A 50 -3.61 -5.55 26.34
CA GLY A 50 -3.77 -4.74 27.56
C GLY A 50 -5.03 -3.87 27.56
N ALA A 51 -5.25 -3.19 28.69
CA ALA A 51 -6.32 -2.22 28.90
C ALA A 51 -5.86 -1.16 29.91
N SER A 52 -6.35 0.08 29.77
CA SER A 52 -6.06 1.19 30.68
C SER A 52 -7.11 2.29 30.55
N THR A 53 -7.57 2.81 31.67
CA THR A 53 -8.52 3.96 31.69
C THR A 53 -7.86 5.28 31.32
N LYS A 54 -6.54 5.40 31.52
CA LYS A 54 -5.78 6.67 31.34
C LYS A 54 -5.98 7.34 29.99
N ALA A 55 -6.05 6.57 28.90
CA ALA A 55 -6.09 7.16 27.56
C ALA A 55 -7.38 7.95 27.31
N ALA A 56 -8.53 7.39 27.68
CA ALA A 56 -9.82 8.09 27.57
C ALA A 56 -9.91 9.28 28.53
N ASP A 57 -9.47 9.12 29.77
CA ASP A 57 -9.53 10.18 30.81
C ASP A 57 -8.73 11.41 30.39
N VAL A 58 -7.52 11.23 29.84
CA VAL A 58 -6.68 12.35 29.37
C VAL A 58 -7.43 13.19 28.31
N VAL A 59 -8.10 12.53 27.36
CA VAL A 59 -8.84 13.23 26.30
C VAL A 59 -10.08 13.94 26.87
N VAL A 60 -10.80 13.31 27.80
CA VAL A 60 -11.94 13.93 28.50
C VAL A 60 -11.49 15.18 29.24
N ASP A 61 -10.36 15.12 29.98
CA ASP A 61 -9.82 16.26 30.70
C ASP A 61 -9.39 17.40 29.77
N GLU A 62 -8.79 17.07 28.62
CA GLU A 62 -8.44 18.08 27.60
C GLU A 62 -9.70 18.81 27.07
N ILE A 63 -10.76 18.04 26.74
CA ILE A 63 -12.03 18.62 26.27
C ILE A 63 -12.66 19.51 27.34
N LYS A 64 -12.71 19.06 28.60
CA LYS A 64 -13.27 19.83 29.71
C LYS A 64 -12.48 21.10 30.02
N LYS A 65 -11.14 21.02 30.01
CA LYS A 65 -10.26 22.19 30.17
C LYS A 65 -10.46 23.23 29.07
N ALA A 66 -10.80 22.80 27.87
CA ALA A 66 -11.16 23.68 26.76
C ALA A 66 -12.62 24.20 26.81
N GLY A 67 -13.38 23.91 27.86
CA GLY A 67 -14.76 24.33 28.04
C GLY A 67 -15.82 23.45 27.37
N GLY A 68 -15.43 22.30 26.81
CA GLY A 68 -16.32 21.32 26.21
C GLY A 68 -16.91 20.34 27.23
N ASN A 69 -17.83 19.50 26.80
CA ASN A 69 -18.50 18.51 27.64
C ASN A 69 -18.17 17.08 27.15
N ALA A 70 -17.59 16.25 28.04
CA ALA A 70 -17.19 14.89 27.66
C ALA A 70 -17.27 13.92 28.85
N VAL A 71 -17.46 12.63 28.52
CA VAL A 71 -17.39 11.51 29.48
C VAL A 71 -16.55 10.39 28.86
N ALA A 72 -15.85 9.65 29.72
CA ALA A 72 -15.06 8.48 29.28
C ALA A 72 -15.92 7.21 29.30
N ASN A 73 -15.57 6.29 28.41
CA ASN A 73 -16.05 4.90 28.40
C ASN A 73 -14.86 3.98 28.10
N TYR A 74 -14.75 2.85 28.81
CA TYR A 74 -13.59 1.94 28.74
C TYR A 74 -13.94 0.54 28.21
N ASP A 75 -15.19 0.36 27.76
CA ASP A 75 -15.66 -0.94 27.28
C ASP A 75 -15.05 -1.26 25.91
N SER A 76 -14.94 -2.55 25.63
CA SER A 76 -14.60 -3.03 24.29
C SER A 76 -15.69 -2.66 23.29
N VAL A 77 -15.31 -2.39 22.05
CA VAL A 77 -16.29 -2.17 20.96
C VAL A 77 -17.18 -3.39 20.72
N GLU A 78 -16.79 -4.57 21.18
CA GLU A 78 -17.65 -5.76 21.16
C GLU A 78 -18.86 -5.64 22.10
N ASP A 79 -18.75 -4.76 23.10
CA ASP A 79 -19.82 -4.37 24.03
C ASP A 79 -20.46 -3.03 23.62
N GLY A 80 -20.79 -2.89 22.34
CA GLY A 80 -21.30 -1.63 21.78
C GLY A 80 -22.52 -1.05 22.50
N ASP A 81 -23.38 -1.89 23.12
CA ASP A 81 -24.49 -1.50 23.94
C ASP A 81 -24.04 -0.69 25.15
N LYS A 82 -22.98 -1.08 25.86
CA LYS A 82 -22.43 -0.35 27.02
C LYS A 82 -21.88 1.01 26.61
N ILE A 83 -21.26 1.10 25.45
CA ILE A 83 -20.71 2.34 24.90
C ILE A 83 -21.86 3.33 24.61
N ILE A 84 -22.91 2.87 23.93
CA ILE A 84 -24.07 3.70 23.60
C ILE A 84 -24.86 4.07 24.85
N ASP A 85 -25.03 3.14 25.79
CA ASP A 85 -25.66 3.38 27.10
C ASP A 85 -24.97 4.52 27.86
N THR A 86 -23.64 4.65 27.75
CA THR A 86 -22.88 5.76 28.33
C THR A 86 -23.37 7.10 27.79
N ALA A 87 -23.58 7.21 26.47
CA ALA A 87 -24.12 8.43 25.84
C ALA A 87 -25.54 8.73 26.32
N ILE A 88 -26.39 7.71 26.36
CA ILE A 88 -27.81 7.87 26.80
C ILE A 88 -27.89 8.25 28.26
N LYS A 89 -27.10 7.62 29.16
CA LYS A 89 -27.10 7.94 30.60
C LYS A 89 -26.51 9.33 30.87
N ALA A 90 -25.45 9.73 30.16
CA ALA A 90 -24.81 11.01 30.42
C ALA A 90 -25.55 12.20 29.77
N PHE A 91 -26.09 12.01 28.55
CA PHE A 91 -26.57 13.10 27.70
C PHE A 91 -28.00 12.92 27.16
N GLY A 92 -28.62 11.79 27.41
CA GLY A 92 -30.01 11.50 27.02
C GLY A 92 -30.22 11.18 25.53
N ARG A 93 -29.18 11.24 24.71
CA ARG A 93 -29.24 11.06 23.24
C ARG A 93 -27.90 10.63 22.63
N ILE A 94 -27.96 10.14 21.40
CA ILE A 94 -26.82 9.97 20.51
C ILE A 94 -27.21 10.48 19.13
N ASP A 95 -26.34 11.27 18.47
CA ASP A 95 -26.59 11.87 17.17
C ASP A 95 -25.54 11.41 16.12
N VAL A 96 -24.31 11.23 16.57
CA VAL A 96 -23.18 10.85 15.70
C VAL A 96 -22.43 9.68 16.32
N LEU A 97 -22.17 8.66 15.52
CA LEU A 97 -21.32 7.52 15.86
C LEU A 97 -20.13 7.47 14.90
N ILE A 98 -18.92 7.56 15.44
CA ILE A 98 -17.67 7.41 14.67
C ILE A 98 -17.00 6.10 15.11
N ASN A 99 -17.14 5.06 14.28
CA ASN A 99 -16.48 3.78 14.43
C ASN A 99 -15.04 3.90 13.91
N ASN A 100 -14.14 4.28 14.81
CA ASN A 100 -12.73 4.51 14.52
C ASN A 100 -11.81 3.48 15.19
N ALA A 101 -12.25 2.81 16.25
CA ALA A 101 -11.42 1.81 16.94
C ALA A 101 -10.84 0.77 15.99
N GLY A 102 -9.57 0.47 16.17
CA GLY A 102 -8.88 -0.46 15.30
C GLY A 102 -7.51 -0.88 15.81
N ILE A 103 -7.05 -2.03 15.33
CA ILE A 103 -5.77 -2.64 15.65
C ILE A 103 -5.12 -3.17 14.37
N LEU A 104 -3.81 -3.47 14.42
CA LEU A 104 -3.06 -4.11 13.35
C LEU A 104 -2.47 -5.45 13.80
N ARG A 105 -2.54 -6.43 12.93
CA ARG A 105 -1.87 -7.73 13.02
C ARG A 105 -1.30 -8.06 11.65
N ASP A 106 -0.35 -7.21 11.21
CA ASP A 106 0.27 -7.33 9.90
C ASP A 106 1.22 -8.52 9.86
N ILE A 107 0.90 -9.45 8.99
CA ILE A 107 1.66 -10.69 8.82
C ILE A 107 1.32 -11.31 7.46
N SER A 108 2.34 -11.82 6.76
CA SER A 108 2.12 -12.50 5.48
C SER A 108 1.14 -13.66 5.61
N PHE A 109 0.34 -13.89 4.60
CA PHE A 109 -0.74 -14.88 4.64
C PHE A 109 -0.26 -16.30 4.99
N LYS A 110 0.94 -16.68 4.55
CA LYS A 110 1.53 -17.98 4.94
C LYS A 110 1.71 -18.15 6.44
N ASN A 111 1.89 -17.06 7.19
CA ASN A 111 2.22 -17.06 8.62
C ASN A 111 1.05 -16.65 9.52
N ILE A 112 -0.04 -16.12 8.95
CA ILE A 112 -1.19 -15.66 9.73
C ILE A 112 -1.80 -16.81 10.55
N LYS A 113 -2.19 -16.53 11.78
CA LYS A 113 -2.90 -17.48 12.65
C LYS A 113 -4.38 -17.11 12.73
N ASP A 114 -5.23 -18.09 13.01
CA ASP A 114 -6.67 -17.85 13.19
C ASP A 114 -6.95 -16.76 14.23
N ALA A 115 -6.20 -16.74 15.34
CA ALA A 115 -6.33 -15.72 16.37
C ALA A 115 -6.07 -14.28 15.85
N ASP A 116 -5.12 -14.11 14.91
CA ASP A 116 -4.83 -12.79 14.30
C ASP A 116 -5.95 -12.38 13.34
N TRP A 117 -6.51 -13.34 12.62
CA TRP A 117 -7.69 -13.13 11.77
C TRP A 117 -8.91 -12.77 12.60
N ASP A 118 -9.25 -13.61 13.57
CA ASP A 118 -10.47 -13.47 14.38
C ASP A 118 -10.47 -12.17 15.19
N LEU A 119 -9.33 -11.77 15.75
CA LEU A 119 -9.22 -10.53 16.51
C LEU A 119 -9.43 -9.28 15.64
N ILE A 120 -8.88 -9.25 14.43
CA ILE A 120 -9.12 -8.17 13.47
C ILE A 120 -10.59 -8.08 13.11
N MET A 121 -11.25 -9.21 12.80
CA MET A 121 -12.68 -9.23 12.48
C MET A 121 -13.54 -8.76 13.66
N LYS A 122 -13.22 -9.20 14.88
CA LYS A 122 -13.93 -8.80 16.12
C LYS A 122 -13.87 -7.30 16.35
N VAL A 123 -12.68 -6.72 16.32
CA VAL A 123 -12.52 -5.29 16.64
C VAL A 123 -13.10 -4.42 15.53
N HIS A 124 -12.74 -4.66 14.27
CA HIS A 124 -13.12 -3.77 13.19
C HIS A 124 -14.57 -3.98 12.71
N VAL A 125 -14.92 -5.21 12.36
CA VAL A 125 -16.22 -5.49 11.73
C VAL A 125 -17.31 -5.66 12.77
N ARG A 126 -17.11 -6.61 13.70
CA ARG A 126 -18.10 -6.91 14.75
C ARG A 126 -18.26 -5.74 15.72
N GLY A 127 -17.17 -5.05 16.08
CA GLY A 127 -17.23 -3.86 16.92
C GLY A 127 -18.05 -2.73 16.28
N SER A 128 -17.83 -2.43 15.00
CA SER A 128 -18.63 -1.43 14.29
C SER A 128 -20.10 -1.83 14.17
N TYR A 129 -20.37 -3.11 13.91
CA TYR A 129 -21.72 -3.66 13.91
C TYR A 129 -22.38 -3.48 15.27
N LYS A 130 -21.73 -3.86 16.38
CA LYS A 130 -22.27 -3.78 17.74
C LYS A 130 -22.61 -2.33 18.14
N CYS A 131 -21.71 -1.40 17.90
CA CYS A 131 -21.96 0.01 18.20
C CYS A 131 -23.08 0.59 17.32
N ALA A 132 -23.09 0.33 16.03
CA ALA A 132 -24.14 0.80 15.13
C ALA A 132 -25.51 0.18 15.49
N ARG A 133 -25.53 -1.12 15.81
CA ARG A 133 -26.74 -1.84 16.19
C ARG A 133 -27.37 -1.29 17.45
N ALA A 134 -26.53 -0.98 18.45
CA ALA A 134 -27.01 -0.37 19.72
C ALA A 134 -27.51 1.08 19.50
N ALA A 135 -26.86 1.86 18.62
CA ALA A 135 -27.28 3.24 18.32
C ALA A 135 -28.55 3.31 17.45
N TRP A 136 -28.82 2.29 16.62
CA TRP A 136 -29.85 2.34 15.59
C TRP A 136 -31.28 2.63 16.10
N PRO A 137 -31.77 2.02 17.20
CA PRO A 137 -33.10 2.36 17.77
C PRO A 137 -33.23 3.82 18.17
N HIS A 138 -32.14 4.39 18.74
CA HIS A 138 -32.11 5.80 19.14
C HIS A 138 -32.18 6.73 17.94
N PHE A 139 -31.35 6.47 16.89
CA PHE A 139 -31.38 7.22 15.63
C PHE A 139 -32.78 7.18 14.97
N ARG A 140 -33.41 6.01 14.92
CA ARG A 140 -34.74 5.86 14.33
C ARG A 140 -35.81 6.64 15.12
N LYS A 141 -35.76 6.59 16.46
CA LYS A 141 -36.68 7.35 17.33
C LYS A 141 -36.49 8.85 17.17
N GLN A 142 -35.24 9.30 17.06
CA GLN A 142 -34.88 10.72 16.89
C GLN A 142 -35.15 11.22 15.46
N LYS A 143 -35.29 10.32 14.46
CA LYS A 143 -35.29 10.62 13.03
C LYS A 143 -34.04 11.41 12.62
N TYR A 144 -32.92 11.06 13.21
CA TYR A 144 -31.62 11.63 12.94
C TYR A 144 -30.53 10.68 13.42
N GLY A 145 -29.51 10.48 12.58
CA GLY A 145 -28.29 9.76 12.93
C GLY A 145 -27.21 10.01 11.87
N ARG A 146 -25.97 10.02 12.31
CA ARG A 146 -24.79 10.09 11.44
C ARG A 146 -23.80 9.00 11.86
N VAL A 147 -23.42 8.16 10.91
CA VAL A 147 -22.48 7.07 11.16
C VAL A 147 -21.28 7.23 10.23
N ILE A 148 -20.10 7.20 10.80
CA ILE A 148 -18.83 7.13 10.03
C ILE A 148 -18.14 5.82 10.38
N ASN A 149 -17.89 5.01 9.37
CA ASN A 149 -17.06 3.81 9.48
C ASN A 149 -15.69 4.07 8.87
N THR A 150 -14.64 3.62 9.56
CA THR A 150 -13.26 3.86 9.16
C THR A 150 -12.72 2.67 8.36
N ALA A 151 -12.64 2.83 7.04
CA ALA A 151 -11.96 1.91 6.13
C ALA A 151 -10.44 2.21 6.05
N SER A 152 -9.80 1.91 4.93
CA SER A 152 -8.38 2.17 4.67
C SER A 152 -8.08 1.96 3.19
N ALA A 153 -7.05 2.59 2.67
CA ALA A 153 -6.49 2.28 1.35
C ALA A 153 -6.12 0.79 1.21
N ALA A 154 -5.62 0.15 2.30
CA ALA A 154 -5.38 -1.28 2.32
C ALA A 154 -6.64 -2.12 2.11
N GLY A 155 -7.80 -1.67 2.62
CA GLY A 155 -9.10 -2.30 2.34
C GLY A 155 -9.56 -2.09 0.90
N LEU A 156 -9.48 -0.85 0.42
CA LEU A 156 -9.95 -0.48 -0.93
C LEU A 156 -9.16 -1.16 -2.04
N PHE A 157 -7.83 -1.24 -1.90
CA PHE A 157 -6.92 -1.66 -2.98
C PHE A 157 -6.18 -2.98 -2.69
N GLY A 158 -6.25 -3.51 -1.46
CA GLY A 158 -5.49 -4.66 -1.00
C GLY A 158 -4.03 -4.32 -0.68
N SER A 159 -3.46 -4.88 0.38
CA SER A 159 -2.09 -4.65 0.80
C SER A 159 -1.39 -5.97 1.16
N PHE A 160 -0.12 -6.09 0.76
CA PHE A 160 0.71 -7.24 1.12
C PHE A 160 0.86 -7.33 2.66
N GLY A 161 0.73 -8.53 3.21
CA GLY A 161 0.85 -8.77 4.65
C GLY A 161 -0.35 -8.30 5.49
N GLN A 162 -1.44 -7.88 4.85
CA GLN A 162 -2.63 -7.32 5.49
C GLN A 162 -3.93 -7.99 5.01
N THR A 163 -3.92 -9.28 4.73
CA THR A 163 -5.11 -9.98 4.22
C THR A 163 -6.30 -9.91 5.17
N ASN A 164 -6.08 -10.04 6.50
CA ASN A 164 -7.09 -9.87 7.54
C ASN A 164 -7.60 -8.41 7.61
N TYR A 165 -6.68 -7.46 7.66
CA TYR A 165 -7.01 -6.03 7.76
C TYR A 165 -7.72 -5.52 6.50
N SER A 166 -7.25 -5.90 5.32
CA SER A 166 -7.89 -5.55 4.04
C SER A 166 -9.30 -6.10 3.94
N ALA A 167 -9.51 -7.35 4.38
CA ALA A 167 -10.83 -7.96 4.46
C ALA A 167 -11.77 -7.18 5.41
N ALA A 168 -11.31 -6.88 6.62
CA ALA A 168 -12.11 -6.17 7.61
C ALA A 168 -12.46 -4.74 7.17
N LYS A 169 -11.49 -4.02 6.57
CA LYS A 169 -11.69 -2.63 6.16
C LYS A 169 -12.59 -2.50 4.93
N LEU A 170 -12.55 -3.46 4.00
CA LEU A 170 -13.52 -3.45 2.90
C LEU A 170 -14.89 -4.00 3.32
N ALA A 171 -14.96 -4.90 4.31
CA ALA A 171 -16.24 -5.32 4.90
C ALA A 171 -17.06 -4.13 5.43
N LEU A 172 -16.39 -3.14 6.02
CA LEU A 172 -17.02 -1.91 6.49
C LEU A 172 -17.63 -1.07 5.36
N VAL A 173 -17.10 -1.14 4.15
CA VAL A 173 -17.70 -0.47 2.98
C VAL A 173 -19.05 -1.10 2.65
N GLY A 174 -19.12 -2.42 2.45
CA GLY A 174 -20.39 -3.10 2.16
C GLY A 174 -21.41 -2.96 3.29
N PHE A 175 -20.95 -3.01 4.53
CA PHE A 175 -21.78 -2.74 5.72
C PHE A 175 -22.38 -1.34 5.66
N THR A 176 -21.58 -0.31 5.40
CA THR A 176 -22.02 1.09 5.33
C THR A 176 -22.99 1.34 4.18
N GLU A 177 -22.74 0.77 3.01
CA GLU A 177 -23.61 0.85 1.83
C GLU A 177 -25.03 0.35 2.18
N THR A 178 -25.14 -0.76 2.90
CA THR A 178 -26.43 -1.28 3.36
C THR A 178 -27.06 -0.38 4.40
N LEU A 179 -26.31 0.06 5.42
CA LEU A 179 -26.82 0.97 6.44
C LEU A 179 -27.35 2.29 5.84
N ALA A 180 -26.68 2.81 4.81
CA ALA A 180 -27.09 4.01 4.10
C ALA A 180 -28.48 3.84 3.46
N LYS A 181 -28.72 2.68 2.81
CA LYS A 181 -30.03 2.37 2.21
C LYS A 181 -31.12 2.18 3.24
N GLU A 182 -30.84 1.49 4.36
CA GLU A 182 -31.81 1.26 5.43
C GLU A 182 -32.11 2.51 6.27
N GLY A 183 -31.10 3.39 6.42
CA GLY A 183 -31.16 4.58 7.25
C GLY A 183 -31.87 5.76 6.60
N LEU A 184 -31.83 5.87 5.27
CA LEU A 184 -32.21 7.07 4.52
C LEU A 184 -33.60 7.59 4.89
N LYS A 185 -34.59 6.72 4.97
CA LYS A 185 -35.97 7.11 5.33
C LYS A 185 -36.14 7.62 6.78
N TYR A 186 -35.13 7.45 7.62
CA TYR A 186 -35.10 7.94 9.00
C TYR A 186 -34.11 9.09 9.18
N ASN A 187 -33.59 9.67 8.09
CA ASN A 187 -32.53 10.67 8.13
C ASN A 187 -31.28 10.16 8.88
N ILE A 188 -30.99 8.87 8.75
CA ILE A 188 -29.75 8.27 9.23
C ILE A 188 -28.80 8.13 8.03
N LEU A 189 -27.74 8.93 8.01
CA LEU A 189 -26.76 8.94 6.93
C LEU A 189 -25.48 8.24 7.40
N CYS A 190 -24.97 7.33 6.56
CA CYS A 190 -23.82 6.48 6.88
C CYS A 190 -22.77 6.62 5.77
N ASN A 191 -21.54 6.97 6.14
CA ASN A 191 -20.45 7.14 5.17
C ASN A 191 -19.16 6.45 5.62
N VAL A 192 -18.25 6.28 4.69
CA VAL A 192 -16.95 5.65 4.90
C VAL A 192 -15.84 6.68 4.75
N ILE A 193 -14.89 6.64 5.66
CA ILE A 193 -13.64 7.35 5.56
C ILE A 193 -12.50 6.34 5.36
N ALA A 194 -11.64 6.56 4.39
CA ALA A 194 -10.37 5.86 4.22
C ALA A 194 -9.23 6.86 4.50
N PRO A 195 -8.85 7.01 5.78
CA PRO A 195 -7.92 8.05 6.19
C PRO A 195 -6.47 7.63 5.99
N ILE A 196 -5.60 8.63 5.77
CA ILE A 196 -4.16 8.50 5.92
C ILE A 196 -3.73 9.56 6.93
N ALA A 197 -3.40 9.10 8.13
CA ALA A 197 -3.00 9.97 9.24
C ALA A 197 -1.91 9.31 10.09
N ALA A 198 -1.04 10.14 10.67
CA ALA A 198 -0.05 9.70 11.64
C ALA A 198 -0.76 9.09 12.87
N SER A 199 -0.33 7.93 13.25
CA SER A 199 -0.84 7.17 14.39
C SER A 199 0.20 6.15 14.84
N ARG A 200 0.03 5.60 16.03
CA ARG A 200 0.87 4.47 16.48
C ARG A 200 0.91 3.28 15.50
N MET A 201 -0.10 3.16 14.62
CA MET A 201 -0.14 2.13 13.58
C MET A 201 0.77 2.48 12.39
N THR A 202 0.81 3.75 11.98
CA THR A 202 1.60 4.20 10.83
C THR A 202 3.06 4.46 11.17
N GLU A 203 3.39 4.71 12.44
CA GLU A 203 4.77 4.87 12.94
C GLU A 203 5.65 3.64 12.67
N THR A 204 5.06 2.47 12.56
CA THR A 204 5.79 1.22 12.28
C THR A 204 6.15 1.02 10.80
N VAL A 205 5.53 1.78 9.89
CA VAL A 205 5.62 1.57 8.43
C VAL A 205 5.97 2.82 7.65
N MET A 206 5.97 4.00 8.28
CA MET A 206 6.27 5.28 7.62
C MET A 206 7.42 6.01 8.30
N PRO A 207 8.28 6.71 7.54
CA PRO A 207 9.33 7.56 8.09
C PRO A 207 8.76 8.69 8.97
N PRO A 208 9.46 9.11 10.03
CA PRO A 208 8.99 10.12 11.00
C PRO A 208 8.58 11.45 10.36
N ASP A 209 9.30 11.91 9.35
CA ASP A 209 9.03 13.16 8.65
C ASP A 209 7.77 13.13 7.79
N VAL A 210 7.42 11.95 7.24
CA VAL A 210 6.14 11.73 6.56
C VAL A 210 5.01 11.81 7.58
N LEU A 211 5.21 11.21 8.76
CA LEU A 211 4.24 11.20 9.85
C LEU A 211 3.93 12.61 10.38
N GLU A 212 4.93 13.48 10.51
CA GLU A 212 4.75 14.87 10.94
C GLU A 212 3.79 15.67 10.03
N ASN A 213 3.75 15.35 8.74
CA ASN A 213 2.88 15.98 7.77
C ASN A 213 1.51 15.28 7.60
N LEU A 214 1.34 14.08 8.16
CA LEU A 214 0.09 13.32 8.15
C LEU A 214 -0.70 13.50 9.47
N LYS A 215 -0.80 14.74 9.96
CA LYS A 215 -1.55 15.03 11.18
C LYS A 215 -2.99 14.52 11.07
N PRO A 216 -3.55 13.91 12.12
CA PRO A 216 -4.95 13.50 12.18
C PRO A 216 -5.94 14.63 11.84
N ASP A 217 -5.56 15.88 12.14
CA ASP A 217 -6.35 17.09 11.89
C ASP A 217 -6.74 17.28 10.41
N TRP A 218 -6.00 16.71 9.46
CA TRP A 218 -6.34 16.77 8.04
C TRP A 218 -7.55 15.90 7.64
N VAL A 219 -7.92 14.94 8.50
CA VAL A 219 -9.05 14.05 8.26
C VAL A 219 -10.31 14.54 8.94
N VAL A 220 -10.19 15.21 10.09
CA VAL A 220 -11.32 15.68 10.91
C VAL A 220 -12.34 16.51 10.11
N PRO A 221 -11.94 17.47 9.25
CA PRO A 221 -12.90 18.35 8.58
C PRO A 221 -13.89 17.67 7.65
N ILE A 222 -13.48 16.64 6.91
CA ILE A 222 -14.41 15.90 6.05
C ILE A 222 -15.41 15.11 6.90
N VAL A 223 -14.98 14.49 8.01
CA VAL A 223 -15.86 13.79 8.95
C VAL A 223 -16.86 14.77 9.57
N ALA A 224 -16.42 15.97 9.92
CA ALA A 224 -17.29 17.03 10.41
C ALA A 224 -18.36 17.40 9.38
N VAL A 225 -18.00 17.63 8.11
CA VAL A 225 -18.96 17.93 7.04
C VAL A 225 -19.98 16.80 6.87
N LEU A 226 -19.53 15.55 6.84
CA LEU A 226 -20.42 14.39 6.66
C LEU A 226 -21.38 14.17 7.81
N THR A 227 -21.00 14.57 9.04
CA THR A 227 -21.82 14.38 10.26
C THR A 227 -22.64 15.58 10.65
N HIS A 228 -22.42 16.74 10.05
CA HIS A 228 -23.19 17.95 10.35
C HIS A 228 -24.64 17.84 9.84
N LYS A 229 -25.56 18.50 10.53
CA LYS A 229 -26.99 18.53 10.15
C LYS A 229 -27.28 19.13 8.77
N SER A 230 -26.36 19.93 8.23
CA SER A 230 -26.48 20.47 6.86
C SER A 230 -26.20 19.42 5.78
N ASN A 231 -25.58 18.28 6.12
CA ASN A 231 -25.55 17.14 5.22
C ASN A 231 -26.93 16.47 5.22
N THR A 232 -27.64 16.54 4.12
CA THR A 232 -28.99 15.96 3.94
C THR A 232 -29.02 14.86 2.89
N GLU A 233 -27.95 14.69 2.10
CA GLU A 233 -27.94 13.84 0.91
C GLU A 233 -26.77 12.85 0.87
N GLU A 234 -25.59 13.25 1.36
CA GLU A 234 -24.39 12.45 1.22
C GLU A 234 -24.41 11.25 2.17
N THR A 235 -24.66 10.07 1.61
CA THR A 235 -24.74 8.78 2.33
C THR A 235 -24.30 7.64 1.43
N GLY A 236 -23.76 6.56 2.00
CA GLY A 236 -23.20 5.43 1.25
C GLY A 236 -21.89 5.76 0.53
N SER A 237 -21.29 6.89 0.80
CA SER A 237 -20.12 7.39 0.08
C SER A 237 -18.81 7.06 0.77
N ILE A 238 -17.76 6.95 -0.04
CA ILE A 238 -16.41 6.66 0.40
C ILE A 238 -15.53 7.88 0.12
N PHE A 239 -14.84 8.37 1.15
CA PHE A 239 -13.89 9.47 1.02
C PHE A 239 -12.50 9.05 1.47
N GLU A 240 -11.49 9.32 0.66
CA GLU A 240 -10.08 9.31 1.06
C GLU A 240 -9.73 10.70 1.60
N ALA A 241 -9.01 10.75 2.73
CA ALA A 241 -8.57 12.01 3.33
C ALA A 241 -7.24 11.87 4.06
N GLY A 242 -6.36 12.87 3.91
CA GLY A 242 -5.07 12.94 4.59
C GLY A 242 -4.17 14.02 3.98
N GLY A 243 -3.18 14.51 4.72
CA GLY A 243 -2.23 15.50 4.22
C GLY A 243 -2.88 16.69 3.51
N GLY A 244 -4.05 17.14 3.97
CA GLY A 244 -4.81 18.24 3.35
C GLY A 244 -5.51 17.90 2.04
N HIS A 245 -5.51 16.65 1.58
CA HIS A 245 -6.24 16.23 0.37
C HIS A 245 -7.50 15.44 0.72
N VAL A 246 -8.59 15.69 -0.02
CA VAL A 246 -9.86 14.99 0.12
C VAL A 246 -10.38 14.61 -1.26
N ALA A 247 -10.77 13.34 -1.44
CA ALA A 247 -11.33 12.81 -2.68
C ALA A 247 -12.46 11.82 -2.40
N LYS A 248 -13.41 11.70 -3.34
CA LYS A 248 -14.51 10.73 -3.29
C LYS A 248 -14.24 9.55 -4.22
N LEU A 249 -14.67 8.35 -3.83
CA LEU A 249 -14.61 7.15 -4.67
C LEU A 249 -16.01 6.70 -5.05
N ARG A 250 -16.11 6.09 -6.23
CA ARG A 250 -17.30 5.37 -6.69
C ARG A 250 -16.91 4.10 -7.42
N TRP A 251 -17.86 3.19 -7.58
CA TRP A 251 -17.71 2.06 -8.48
C TRP A 251 -17.80 2.52 -9.94
N GLU A 252 -16.90 1.99 -10.75
CA GLU A 252 -16.92 2.12 -12.21
C GLU A 252 -16.94 0.72 -12.81
N ARG A 253 -17.89 0.47 -13.70
CA ARG A 253 -18.11 -0.79 -14.35
C ARG A 253 -17.89 -0.66 -15.85
N ALA A 254 -17.13 -1.57 -16.45
CA ALA A 254 -16.94 -1.65 -17.88
C ALA A 254 -18.31 -1.84 -18.58
N LYS A 255 -18.39 -1.46 -19.85
CA LYS A 255 -19.56 -1.80 -20.68
C LYS A 255 -19.83 -3.30 -20.64
N GLY A 256 -18.79 -4.09 -20.67
CA GLY A 256 -18.83 -5.53 -20.63
C GLY A 256 -19.10 -6.17 -21.99
N ALA A 257 -18.85 -7.47 -22.06
CA ALA A 257 -19.14 -8.32 -23.20
C ALA A 257 -20.50 -9.00 -23.02
N LEU A 258 -21.37 -8.94 -24.01
CA LEU A 258 -22.59 -9.70 -24.09
C LEU A 258 -22.42 -10.82 -25.12
N LEU A 259 -22.62 -12.06 -24.71
CA LEU A 259 -22.55 -13.26 -25.52
C LEU A 259 -23.89 -13.97 -25.46
N ARG A 260 -24.19 -14.80 -26.48
CA ARG A 260 -25.41 -15.60 -26.47
C ARG A 260 -25.44 -16.54 -25.26
N ALA A 261 -26.54 -16.50 -24.52
CA ALA A 261 -26.74 -17.28 -23.29
C ALA A 261 -27.37 -18.64 -23.65
N ASP A 262 -26.58 -19.57 -24.19
CA ASP A 262 -26.93 -20.93 -24.52
C ASP A 262 -25.70 -21.87 -24.42
N ASP A 263 -25.79 -23.10 -24.96
CA ASP A 263 -24.73 -24.10 -24.89
C ASP A 263 -23.44 -23.69 -25.66
N SER A 264 -23.51 -22.69 -26.53
CA SER A 264 -22.34 -22.13 -27.20
C SER A 264 -21.48 -21.19 -26.32
N LEU A 265 -21.99 -20.84 -25.14
CA LEU A 265 -21.27 -20.01 -24.17
C LEU A 265 -20.20 -20.85 -23.48
N THR A 266 -18.96 -20.62 -23.83
CA THR A 266 -17.79 -21.37 -23.34
C THR A 266 -16.69 -20.45 -22.78
N PRO A 267 -15.75 -20.95 -21.97
CA PRO A 267 -14.59 -20.15 -21.54
C PRO A 267 -13.83 -19.51 -22.70
N GLY A 268 -13.65 -20.25 -23.79
CA GLY A 268 -12.97 -19.74 -24.97
C GLY A 268 -13.74 -18.65 -25.72
N SER A 269 -15.09 -18.72 -25.76
CA SER A 269 -15.91 -17.66 -26.36
C SER A 269 -15.78 -16.33 -25.56
N ILE A 270 -15.71 -16.41 -24.21
CA ILE A 270 -15.47 -15.25 -23.35
C ILE A 270 -14.06 -14.69 -23.60
N LEU A 271 -13.06 -15.55 -23.69
CA LEU A 271 -11.67 -15.12 -23.94
C LEU A 271 -11.55 -14.35 -25.26
N LYS A 272 -12.24 -14.76 -26.33
CA LYS A 272 -12.30 -14.01 -27.60
C LYS A 272 -12.85 -12.59 -27.44
N LYS A 273 -13.70 -12.37 -26.45
CA LYS A 273 -14.33 -11.08 -26.12
C LYS A 273 -13.69 -10.40 -24.91
N TRP A 274 -12.50 -10.82 -24.49
CA TRP A 274 -11.88 -10.34 -23.27
C TRP A 274 -11.65 -8.82 -23.23
N ASN A 275 -11.35 -8.22 -24.38
CA ASN A 275 -11.19 -6.77 -24.45
C ASN A 275 -12.53 -6.04 -24.20
N ASP A 276 -13.66 -6.62 -24.63
CA ASP A 276 -14.99 -6.04 -24.38
C ASP A 276 -15.36 -6.18 -22.89
N VAL A 277 -14.95 -7.28 -22.20
CA VAL A 277 -15.15 -7.48 -20.76
C VAL A 277 -14.55 -6.35 -19.92
N LYS A 278 -13.43 -5.79 -20.36
CA LYS A 278 -12.69 -4.72 -19.69
C LYS A 278 -12.71 -3.38 -20.44
N ASP A 279 -13.68 -3.17 -21.30
CA ASP A 279 -13.82 -1.93 -22.04
C ASP A 279 -14.44 -0.82 -21.17
N PHE A 280 -13.61 0.09 -20.71
CA PHE A 280 -13.99 1.29 -19.96
C PHE A 280 -14.11 2.53 -20.84
N SER A 281 -14.21 2.41 -22.16
CA SER A 281 -14.37 3.56 -23.07
C SER A 281 -15.74 4.25 -22.91
N LYS A 282 -16.76 3.50 -22.47
CA LYS A 282 -18.09 3.99 -22.09
C LYS A 282 -18.50 3.33 -20.76
N PRO A 283 -17.89 3.73 -19.65
CA PRO A 283 -18.12 3.09 -18.38
C PRO A 283 -19.51 3.41 -17.82
N GLN A 284 -19.97 2.52 -16.93
CA GLN A 284 -21.17 2.73 -16.14
C GLN A 284 -20.77 3.03 -14.69
N TYR A 285 -21.60 3.82 -14.00
CA TYR A 285 -21.40 4.17 -12.59
C TYR A 285 -22.56 3.64 -11.74
N PRO A 286 -22.57 2.34 -11.46
CA PRO A 286 -23.70 1.70 -10.82
C PRO A 286 -23.80 2.04 -9.33
N ASN A 287 -25.01 2.17 -8.85
CA ASN A 287 -25.40 2.21 -7.44
C ASN A 287 -26.24 0.98 -7.06
N GLY A 288 -26.29 -0.01 -7.91
CA GLY A 288 -27.05 -1.25 -7.76
C GLY A 288 -26.76 -2.28 -8.84
N VAL A 289 -27.47 -3.39 -8.74
CA VAL A 289 -27.33 -4.52 -9.65
C VAL A 289 -27.74 -4.16 -11.09
N ALA A 290 -27.07 -4.76 -12.08
CA ALA A 290 -27.45 -4.63 -13.49
C ALA A 290 -28.84 -5.24 -13.78
N ASN A 291 -29.51 -4.78 -14.83
CA ASN A 291 -30.77 -5.38 -15.25
C ASN A 291 -30.50 -6.72 -16.00
N PHE A 292 -30.30 -7.78 -15.24
CA PHE A 292 -29.98 -9.11 -15.80
C PHE A 292 -31.12 -9.72 -16.61
N ALA A 293 -32.36 -9.28 -16.41
CA ALA A 293 -33.48 -9.73 -17.24
C ALA A 293 -33.38 -9.19 -18.67
N GLU A 294 -33.16 -7.89 -18.80
CA GLU A 294 -32.94 -7.22 -20.09
C GLU A 294 -31.67 -7.76 -20.78
N LEU A 295 -30.56 -7.90 -20.04
CA LEU A 295 -29.32 -8.50 -20.56
C LEU A 295 -29.56 -9.92 -21.10
N LEU A 296 -30.40 -10.74 -20.45
CA LEU A 296 -30.73 -12.09 -20.91
C LEU A 296 -31.53 -12.05 -22.22
N GLU A 297 -32.54 -11.19 -22.28
CA GLU A 297 -33.34 -11.02 -23.52
C GLU A 297 -32.46 -10.58 -24.69
N GLU A 298 -31.53 -9.65 -24.46
CA GLU A 298 -30.57 -9.20 -25.47
C GLU A 298 -29.61 -10.35 -25.86
N ALA A 299 -29.07 -11.06 -24.89
CA ALA A 299 -28.15 -12.17 -25.10
C ALA A 299 -28.80 -13.30 -25.94
N GLN A 300 -30.08 -13.59 -25.72
CA GLN A 300 -30.80 -14.63 -26.45
C GLN A 300 -31.05 -14.25 -27.92
N LYS A 301 -31.06 -12.98 -28.26
CA LYS A 301 -31.20 -12.49 -29.65
C LYS A 301 -29.91 -12.56 -30.46
N LEU A 302 -28.74 -12.71 -29.81
CA LEU A 302 -27.45 -12.80 -30.48
C LEU A 302 -27.34 -14.14 -31.29
N PRO A 303 -26.52 -14.15 -32.34
CA PRO A 303 -26.18 -15.41 -33.03
C PRO A 303 -25.38 -16.32 -32.05
N PRO A 304 -25.32 -17.63 -32.31
CA PRO A 304 -24.51 -18.57 -31.53
C PRO A 304 -23.06 -18.07 -31.43
N ASN A 305 -22.44 -18.27 -30.26
CA ASN A 305 -21.05 -17.85 -30.06
C ASN A 305 -20.13 -18.68 -30.97
N PRO A 306 -19.19 -18.06 -31.68
CA PRO A 306 -18.28 -18.79 -32.56
C PRO A 306 -17.42 -19.79 -31.75
N PRO A 307 -17.18 -21.01 -32.30
CA PRO A 307 -16.29 -21.97 -31.66
C PRO A 307 -14.92 -21.36 -31.29
N ALA A 308 -14.43 -21.70 -30.10
CA ALA A 308 -13.19 -21.21 -29.58
C ALA A 308 -12.47 -22.30 -28.79
N GLU A 309 -11.15 -22.19 -28.71
CA GLU A 309 -10.31 -23.07 -27.90
C GLU A 309 -10.59 -22.85 -26.42
N ASN A 310 -10.98 -23.89 -25.72
CA ASN A 310 -11.23 -23.86 -24.28
C ASN A 310 -9.95 -24.21 -23.48
N PRO A 311 -9.87 -23.82 -22.21
CA PRO A 311 -8.81 -24.30 -21.33
C PRO A 311 -8.96 -25.78 -21.04
N GLU A 312 -7.84 -26.47 -20.82
CA GLU A 312 -7.79 -27.84 -20.35
C GLU A 312 -7.15 -27.90 -18.96
N PHE A 313 -7.66 -28.77 -18.10
CA PHE A 313 -7.20 -28.92 -16.72
C PHE A 313 -6.70 -30.35 -16.43
N LYS A 314 -6.13 -31.00 -17.43
CA LYS A 314 -5.55 -32.32 -17.28
C LYS A 314 -4.57 -32.32 -16.10
N ASP A 315 -4.74 -33.29 -15.19
CA ASP A 315 -3.95 -33.45 -13.96
C ASP A 315 -4.06 -32.30 -12.94
N ARG A 316 -5.01 -31.38 -13.10
CA ARG A 316 -5.33 -30.36 -12.12
C ARG A 316 -6.46 -30.81 -11.19
N VAL A 317 -6.37 -30.39 -9.93
CA VAL A 317 -7.36 -30.70 -8.90
C VAL A 317 -8.05 -29.40 -8.47
N ALA A 318 -9.38 -29.37 -8.59
CA ALA A 318 -10.22 -28.25 -8.20
C ALA A 318 -11.08 -28.62 -6.98
N LEU A 319 -10.96 -27.85 -5.92
CA LEU A 319 -11.83 -27.88 -4.74
C LEU A 319 -12.89 -26.79 -4.87
N ILE A 320 -14.15 -27.16 -4.79
CA ILE A 320 -15.29 -26.24 -4.91
C ILE A 320 -16.15 -26.37 -3.66
N THR A 321 -16.31 -25.27 -2.92
CA THR A 321 -17.14 -25.24 -1.71
C THR A 321 -18.59 -24.93 -2.03
N GLY A 322 -19.52 -25.56 -1.30
CA GLY A 322 -20.97 -25.46 -1.57
C GLY A 322 -21.36 -26.05 -2.94
N ALA A 323 -20.73 -27.15 -3.33
CA ALA A 323 -20.86 -27.75 -4.66
C ALA A 323 -21.88 -28.91 -4.75
N GLY A 324 -22.66 -29.12 -3.70
CA GLY A 324 -23.77 -30.13 -3.76
C GLY A 324 -24.98 -29.65 -4.58
N ALA A 325 -25.11 -28.35 -4.83
CA ALA A 325 -26.22 -27.77 -5.59
C ALA A 325 -25.82 -26.40 -6.22
N GLY A 326 -26.75 -25.84 -7.00
CA GLY A 326 -26.69 -24.46 -7.53
C GLY A 326 -25.43 -24.15 -8.32
N LEU A 327 -24.86 -22.97 -8.11
CA LEU A 327 -23.65 -22.49 -8.80
C LEU A 327 -22.47 -23.45 -8.59
N GLY A 328 -22.22 -23.88 -7.36
CA GLY A 328 -21.06 -24.73 -7.05
C GLY A 328 -21.09 -26.05 -7.76
N ARG A 329 -22.31 -26.69 -7.86
CA ARG A 329 -22.50 -27.91 -8.64
C ARG A 329 -22.15 -27.67 -10.12
N ILE A 330 -22.65 -26.62 -10.73
CA ILE A 330 -22.38 -26.34 -12.15
C ILE A 330 -20.89 -26.04 -12.37
N TYR A 331 -20.22 -25.34 -11.43
CA TYR A 331 -18.77 -25.19 -11.51
C TYR A 331 -18.06 -26.53 -11.51
N ALA A 332 -18.42 -27.43 -10.61
CA ALA A 332 -17.83 -28.77 -10.51
C ALA A 332 -17.97 -29.56 -11.81
N LEU A 333 -19.19 -29.58 -12.42
CA LEU A 333 -19.46 -30.21 -13.69
C LEU A 333 -18.64 -29.59 -14.84
N GLN A 334 -18.55 -28.26 -14.90
CA GLN A 334 -17.80 -27.59 -15.95
C GLN A 334 -16.29 -27.86 -15.84
N PHE A 335 -15.69 -27.81 -14.64
CA PHE A 335 -14.29 -28.17 -14.46
C PHE A 335 -14.02 -29.64 -14.85
N ALA A 336 -14.91 -30.56 -14.48
CA ALA A 336 -14.81 -31.97 -14.87
C ALA A 336 -14.90 -32.14 -16.39
N LYS A 337 -15.78 -31.40 -17.07
CA LYS A 337 -15.89 -31.38 -18.54
C LYS A 337 -14.57 -31.01 -19.22
N TYR A 338 -13.79 -30.12 -18.60
CA TYR A 338 -12.48 -29.69 -19.12
C TYR A 338 -11.29 -30.45 -18.51
N GLY A 339 -11.54 -31.62 -17.87
CA GLY A 339 -10.52 -32.60 -17.48
C GLY A 339 -9.96 -32.46 -16.08
N ALA A 340 -10.49 -31.56 -15.24
CA ALA A 340 -10.06 -31.44 -13.84
C ALA A 340 -10.58 -32.63 -12.99
N LYS A 341 -9.78 -32.96 -11.94
CA LYS A 341 -10.24 -33.85 -10.86
C LYS A 341 -10.89 -32.96 -9.78
N ILE A 342 -12.03 -33.40 -9.26
CA ILE A 342 -12.90 -32.52 -8.47
C ILE A 342 -13.03 -33.00 -7.02
N VAL A 343 -12.87 -32.08 -6.10
CA VAL A 343 -13.29 -32.22 -4.70
C VAL A 343 -14.58 -31.42 -4.52
N VAL A 344 -15.66 -32.13 -4.35
CA VAL A 344 -17.01 -31.58 -4.17
C VAL A 344 -17.27 -31.43 -2.68
N ASN A 345 -17.21 -30.20 -2.16
CA ASN A 345 -17.57 -29.95 -0.78
C ASN A 345 -19.01 -29.42 -0.67
N ASP A 346 -19.74 -29.99 0.25
CA ASP A 346 -21.03 -29.46 0.70
C ASP A 346 -21.30 -29.88 2.16
N LEU A 347 -22.03 -29.08 2.90
CA LEU A 347 -22.41 -29.39 4.27
C LEU A 347 -23.48 -30.50 4.32
N MET A 348 -24.34 -30.60 3.28
CA MET A 348 -25.49 -31.47 3.24
C MET A 348 -25.25 -32.71 2.37
N ASN A 349 -25.05 -32.54 1.09
CA ASN A 349 -25.01 -33.65 0.15
C ASN A 349 -24.08 -33.38 -1.06
N PRO A 350 -22.80 -33.74 -0.97
CA PRO A 350 -21.87 -33.68 -2.09
C PRO A 350 -22.05 -34.85 -3.10
N ASP A 351 -22.61 -35.96 -2.67
CA ASP A 351 -22.56 -37.25 -3.40
C ASP A 351 -23.28 -37.22 -4.75
N ASN A 352 -24.40 -36.48 -4.85
CA ASN A 352 -25.12 -36.36 -6.12
C ASN A 352 -24.25 -35.74 -7.20
N THR A 353 -23.53 -34.66 -6.89
CA THR A 353 -22.63 -34.04 -7.85
C THR A 353 -21.44 -34.92 -8.19
N VAL A 354 -20.90 -35.66 -7.22
CA VAL A 354 -19.85 -36.66 -7.46
C VAL A 354 -20.30 -37.72 -8.45
N GLN A 355 -21.50 -38.28 -8.25
CA GLN A 355 -22.07 -39.30 -9.16
C GLN A 355 -22.29 -38.75 -10.57
N GLU A 356 -22.75 -37.51 -10.71
CA GLU A 356 -22.93 -36.89 -12.02
C GLU A 356 -21.57 -36.76 -12.75
N ILE A 357 -20.52 -36.30 -12.05
CA ILE A 357 -19.17 -36.17 -12.61
C ILE A 357 -18.64 -37.54 -13.04
N GLN A 358 -18.84 -38.59 -12.22
CA GLN A 358 -18.40 -39.95 -12.53
C GLN A 358 -19.14 -40.50 -13.75
N LYS A 359 -20.45 -40.23 -13.88
CA LYS A 359 -21.24 -40.61 -15.06
C LYS A 359 -20.77 -39.95 -16.36
N MET A 360 -20.18 -38.74 -16.24
CA MET A 360 -19.54 -38.04 -17.36
C MET A 360 -18.15 -38.59 -17.70
N GLY A 361 -17.64 -39.56 -16.95
CA GLY A 361 -16.27 -40.10 -17.08
C GLY A 361 -15.20 -39.27 -16.33
N GLY A 362 -15.59 -38.29 -15.51
CA GLY A 362 -14.68 -37.49 -14.68
C GLY A 362 -14.34 -38.19 -13.36
N GLN A 363 -13.36 -37.63 -12.66
CA GLN A 363 -12.94 -38.11 -11.34
C GLN A 363 -13.37 -37.10 -10.27
N ALA A 364 -14.07 -37.57 -9.24
CA ALA A 364 -14.51 -36.72 -8.15
C ALA A 364 -14.60 -37.48 -6.83
N VAL A 365 -14.36 -36.74 -5.73
CA VAL A 365 -14.59 -37.17 -4.35
C VAL A 365 -15.48 -36.17 -3.64
N GLY A 366 -16.34 -36.65 -2.74
CA GLY A 366 -17.21 -35.82 -1.93
C GLY A 366 -16.65 -35.58 -0.53
N VAL A 367 -16.83 -34.37 0.00
CA VAL A 367 -16.48 -34.01 1.38
C VAL A 367 -17.65 -33.33 2.05
N LYS A 368 -18.26 -34.02 3.03
CA LYS A 368 -19.34 -33.47 3.84
C LYS A 368 -18.78 -32.75 5.06
N ALA A 369 -18.49 -31.45 4.92
CA ALA A 369 -17.94 -30.63 5.98
C ALA A 369 -18.28 -29.15 5.77
N SER A 370 -18.18 -28.36 6.86
CA SER A 370 -18.28 -26.90 6.75
C SER A 370 -17.10 -26.31 5.95
N ALA A 371 -17.34 -25.26 5.18
CA ALA A 371 -16.29 -24.49 4.54
C ALA A 371 -15.28 -23.85 5.54
N GLU A 372 -15.67 -23.73 6.81
CA GLU A 372 -14.79 -23.29 7.89
C GLU A 372 -13.75 -24.35 8.30
N ASP A 373 -13.96 -25.62 7.94
CA ASP A 373 -12.99 -26.70 8.13
C ASP A 373 -12.10 -26.89 6.89
N GLY A 374 -11.39 -25.81 6.53
CA GLY A 374 -10.55 -25.79 5.34
C GLY A 374 -9.46 -26.89 5.32
N GLU A 375 -8.98 -27.30 6.48
CA GLU A 375 -7.98 -28.38 6.60
C GLU A 375 -8.54 -29.72 6.14
N ALA A 376 -9.75 -30.08 6.57
CA ALA A 376 -10.42 -31.30 6.14
C ALA A 376 -10.69 -31.28 4.61
N LEU A 377 -11.10 -30.12 4.07
CA LEU A 377 -11.38 -29.98 2.64
C LEU A 377 -10.12 -30.18 1.80
N VAL A 378 -9.04 -29.52 2.15
CA VAL A 378 -7.76 -29.62 1.43
C VAL A 378 -7.15 -31.01 1.61
N LYS A 379 -7.22 -31.57 2.82
CA LYS A 379 -6.75 -32.94 3.08
C LYS A 379 -7.42 -33.94 2.15
N ALA A 380 -8.72 -33.82 1.90
CA ALA A 380 -9.42 -34.71 0.96
C ALA A 380 -8.86 -34.62 -0.47
N ALA A 381 -8.47 -33.42 -0.94
CA ALA A 381 -7.83 -33.26 -2.24
C ALA A 381 -6.45 -33.96 -2.29
N ILE A 382 -5.67 -33.80 -1.22
CA ILE A 382 -4.34 -34.42 -1.12
C ILE A 382 -4.43 -35.94 -1.02
N ASP A 383 -5.32 -36.46 -0.19
CA ASP A 383 -5.49 -37.90 0.01
C ASP A 383 -5.99 -38.59 -1.28
N ALA A 384 -6.93 -37.98 -2.00
CA ALA A 384 -7.52 -38.56 -3.21
C ALA A 384 -6.63 -38.39 -4.45
N PHE A 385 -5.96 -37.24 -4.60
CA PHE A 385 -5.33 -36.85 -5.86
C PHE A 385 -3.87 -36.36 -5.73
N GLY A 386 -3.32 -36.30 -4.52
CA GLY A 386 -1.93 -35.94 -4.23
C GLY A 386 -1.59 -34.44 -4.40
N ARG A 387 -2.55 -33.60 -4.78
CA ARG A 387 -2.34 -32.18 -5.06
C ARG A 387 -3.62 -31.38 -4.95
N ILE A 388 -3.48 -30.06 -4.91
CA ILE A 388 -4.57 -29.09 -5.08
C ILE A 388 -4.06 -27.92 -5.93
N ASP A 389 -4.84 -27.50 -6.94
CA ASP A 389 -4.43 -26.46 -7.88
C ASP A 389 -5.39 -25.29 -7.93
N ILE A 390 -6.68 -25.55 -7.76
CA ILE A 390 -7.77 -24.59 -7.94
C ILE A 390 -8.67 -24.64 -6.73
N ILE A 391 -9.08 -23.48 -6.23
CA ILE A 391 -10.13 -23.30 -5.24
C ILE A 391 -11.20 -22.37 -5.79
N VAL A 392 -12.45 -22.81 -5.69
CA VAL A 392 -13.61 -21.94 -5.88
C VAL A 392 -14.33 -21.82 -4.55
N ASN A 393 -14.18 -20.69 -3.88
CA ASN A 393 -14.88 -20.36 -2.64
C ASN A 393 -16.28 -19.84 -2.98
N ASN A 394 -17.26 -20.73 -2.96
CA ASN A 394 -18.62 -20.45 -3.37
C ASN A 394 -19.65 -20.68 -2.24
N ALA A 395 -19.34 -21.49 -1.22
CA ALA A 395 -20.25 -21.77 -0.10
C ALA A 395 -20.82 -20.50 0.54
N GLY A 396 -22.11 -20.53 0.86
CA GLY A 396 -22.76 -19.36 1.45
C GLY A 396 -24.16 -19.64 1.98
N ILE A 397 -24.61 -18.76 2.84
CA ILE A 397 -25.95 -18.76 3.46
C ILE A 397 -26.54 -17.35 3.46
N LEU A 398 -27.87 -17.27 3.59
CA LEU A 398 -28.58 -16.01 3.84
C LEU A 398 -29.18 -16.02 5.24
N ARG A 399 -29.10 -14.88 5.91
CA ARG A 399 -29.80 -14.56 7.18
C ARG A 399 -30.28 -13.12 7.09
N ASP A 400 -31.08 -12.85 6.06
CA ASP A 400 -31.56 -11.52 5.72
C ASP A 400 -32.54 -11.01 6.78
N LYS A 401 -32.27 -9.85 7.31
CA LYS A 401 -33.10 -9.10 8.25
C LYS A 401 -32.79 -7.61 8.12
N ALA A 402 -33.83 -6.78 8.16
CA ALA A 402 -33.61 -5.35 8.32
C ALA A 402 -32.68 -5.10 9.52
N PHE A 403 -31.72 -4.21 9.38
CA PHE A 403 -30.67 -3.98 10.39
C PHE A 403 -31.22 -3.74 11.79
N ALA A 404 -32.35 -3.04 11.88
CA ALA A 404 -33.06 -2.83 13.13
C ALA A 404 -33.46 -4.13 13.87
N ASN A 405 -33.61 -5.25 13.17
CA ASN A 405 -34.09 -6.53 13.71
C ASN A 405 -33.04 -7.65 13.62
N MET A 406 -31.87 -7.36 13.06
CA MET A 406 -30.76 -8.32 12.92
C MET A 406 -30.15 -8.60 14.30
N ASP A 407 -29.98 -9.86 14.65
CA ASP A 407 -29.29 -10.27 15.88
C ASP A 407 -27.82 -10.68 15.62
N ASP A 408 -27.08 -10.85 16.70
CA ASP A 408 -25.66 -11.19 16.65
C ASP A 408 -25.42 -12.54 15.97
N ALA A 409 -26.28 -13.54 16.21
CA ALA A 409 -26.13 -14.86 15.61
C ALA A 409 -26.29 -14.81 14.08
N GLN A 410 -27.25 -14.03 13.58
CA GLN A 410 -27.45 -13.83 12.13
C GLN A 410 -26.29 -13.11 11.50
N PHE A 411 -25.68 -12.15 12.19
CA PHE A 411 -24.50 -11.44 11.74
C PHE A 411 -23.27 -12.36 11.69
N ASP A 412 -22.98 -13.00 12.81
CA ASP A 412 -21.79 -13.83 12.99
C ASP A 412 -21.81 -15.09 12.07
N GLN A 413 -22.98 -15.77 11.94
CA GLN A 413 -23.10 -16.94 11.06
C GLN A 413 -22.77 -16.62 9.59
N VAL A 414 -23.24 -15.49 9.09
CA VAL A 414 -23.00 -15.10 7.70
C VAL A 414 -21.51 -14.76 7.50
N LEU A 415 -20.89 -14.01 8.40
CA LEU A 415 -19.45 -13.72 8.31
C LEU A 415 -18.61 -14.99 8.40
N ASN A 416 -18.97 -15.90 9.30
CA ASN A 416 -18.24 -17.15 9.49
C ASN A 416 -18.27 -18.03 8.24
N VAL A 417 -19.44 -18.31 7.69
CA VAL A 417 -19.55 -19.18 6.51
C VAL A 417 -18.90 -18.56 5.29
N HIS A 418 -19.19 -17.29 5.01
CA HIS A 418 -18.71 -16.63 3.79
C HIS A 418 -17.26 -16.20 3.88
N LEU A 419 -16.94 -15.31 4.84
CA LEU A 419 -15.63 -14.65 4.90
C LEU A 419 -14.59 -15.54 5.60
N ARG A 420 -14.94 -16.07 6.77
CA ARG A 420 -14.03 -16.96 7.51
C ARG A 420 -13.83 -18.29 6.80
N GLY A 421 -14.89 -18.85 6.19
CA GLY A 421 -14.80 -20.08 5.37
C GLY A 421 -13.87 -19.89 4.16
N THR A 422 -14.01 -18.78 3.43
CA THR A 422 -13.09 -18.41 2.34
C THR A 422 -11.64 -18.31 2.81
N TYR A 423 -11.41 -17.66 3.96
CA TYR A 423 -10.10 -17.56 4.59
C TYR A 423 -9.54 -18.95 4.95
N LYS A 424 -10.30 -19.78 5.67
CA LYS A 424 -9.87 -21.10 6.16
C LYS A 424 -9.52 -22.06 5.02
N THR A 425 -10.36 -22.16 4.01
CA THR A 425 -10.12 -23.01 2.86
C THR A 425 -8.86 -22.58 2.10
N THR A 426 -8.74 -21.29 1.84
CA THR A 426 -7.58 -20.77 1.10
C THR A 426 -6.29 -20.89 1.92
N LYS A 427 -6.36 -20.66 3.24
CA LYS A 427 -5.22 -20.79 4.16
C LYS A 427 -4.66 -22.21 4.20
N ALA A 428 -5.54 -23.20 4.25
CA ALA A 428 -5.14 -24.62 4.26
C ALA A 428 -4.44 -25.05 2.95
N ALA A 429 -4.86 -24.51 1.82
CA ALA A 429 -4.25 -24.80 0.52
C ALA A 429 -2.96 -24.02 0.23
N TRP A 430 -2.75 -22.88 0.90
CA TRP A 430 -1.66 -21.97 0.59
C TRP A 430 -0.25 -22.59 0.62
N PRO A 431 0.11 -23.45 1.60
CA PRO A 431 1.41 -24.13 1.60
C PRO A 431 1.63 -25.02 0.36
N TYR A 432 0.58 -25.68 -0.11
CA TYR A 432 0.65 -26.52 -1.31
C TYR A 432 0.85 -25.67 -2.57
N PHE A 433 0.12 -24.56 -2.70
CA PHE A 433 0.29 -23.62 -3.80
C PHE A 433 1.71 -23.04 -3.84
N LEU A 434 2.27 -22.65 -2.68
CA LEU A 434 3.65 -22.15 -2.59
C LEU A 434 4.67 -23.21 -3.02
N LYS A 435 4.48 -24.46 -2.59
CA LYS A 435 5.37 -25.59 -2.95
C LYS A 435 5.28 -25.90 -4.45
N GLN A 436 4.08 -25.90 -5.00
CA GLN A 436 3.80 -26.20 -6.42
C GLN A 436 4.18 -25.03 -7.35
N LYS A 437 4.35 -23.80 -6.81
CA LYS A 437 4.44 -22.53 -7.56
C LYS A 437 3.27 -22.39 -8.56
N TYR A 438 2.11 -22.75 -8.09
CA TYR A 438 0.87 -22.69 -8.86
C TYR A 438 -0.33 -22.69 -7.91
N GLY A 439 -1.27 -21.80 -8.15
CA GLY A 439 -2.57 -21.79 -7.49
C GLY A 439 -3.54 -20.88 -8.24
N ARG A 440 -4.81 -21.27 -8.29
CA ARG A 440 -5.90 -20.45 -8.82
C ARG A 440 -7.01 -20.39 -7.80
N VAL A 441 -7.41 -19.18 -7.43
CA VAL A 441 -8.48 -18.96 -6.45
C VAL A 441 -9.53 -18.06 -7.08
N VAL A 442 -10.76 -18.52 -7.12
CA VAL A 442 -11.91 -17.70 -7.50
C VAL A 442 -12.83 -17.57 -6.28
N ASN A 443 -12.98 -16.36 -5.81
CA ASN A 443 -13.82 -16.04 -4.66
C ASN A 443 -15.13 -15.42 -5.11
N THR A 444 -16.21 -15.80 -4.44
CA THR A 444 -17.56 -15.35 -4.76
C THR A 444 -17.97 -14.20 -3.83
N THR A 445 -17.97 -12.96 -4.34
CA THR A 445 -18.64 -11.83 -3.74
C THR A 445 -20.12 -11.75 -4.21
N SER A 446 -20.71 -10.59 -4.22
CA SER A 446 -22.08 -10.35 -4.68
C SER A 446 -22.27 -8.87 -5.02
N THR A 447 -23.17 -8.57 -5.92
CA THR A 447 -23.64 -7.20 -6.16
C THR A 447 -24.23 -6.58 -4.89
N SER A 448 -24.90 -7.37 -4.04
CA SER A 448 -25.31 -6.91 -2.69
C SER A 448 -24.13 -6.54 -1.80
N GLY A 449 -22.96 -7.20 -1.98
CA GLY A 449 -21.73 -6.87 -1.24
C GLY A 449 -21.14 -5.54 -1.67
N ILE A 450 -21.07 -5.29 -2.96
CA ILE A 450 -20.38 -4.13 -3.52
C ILE A 450 -21.27 -2.88 -3.59
N TYR A 451 -22.60 -3.05 -3.70
CA TYR A 451 -23.53 -1.91 -3.79
C TYR A 451 -24.44 -1.76 -2.56
N GLY A 452 -24.33 -2.67 -1.60
CA GLY A 452 -25.25 -2.75 -0.47
C GLY A 452 -26.67 -3.17 -0.89
N ASN A 453 -27.41 -3.80 0.00
CA ASN A 453 -28.80 -4.15 -0.21
C ASN A 453 -29.60 -4.12 1.11
N PHE A 454 -30.84 -3.65 1.06
CA PHE A 454 -31.71 -3.59 2.23
C PHE A 454 -31.88 -4.99 2.88
N GLY A 455 -31.71 -5.06 4.19
CA GLY A 455 -31.86 -6.32 4.92
C GLY A 455 -30.64 -7.26 4.87
N GLN A 456 -29.53 -6.83 4.27
CA GLN A 456 -28.35 -7.65 4.05
C GLN A 456 -27.07 -7.05 4.64
N ALA A 457 -27.12 -6.36 5.77
CA ALA A 457 -25.96 -5.74 6.39
C ALA A 457 -24.85 -6.75 6.74
N ASN A 458 -25.22 -7.95 7.22
CA ASN A 458 -24.31 -9.08 7.46
C ASN A 458 -23.71 -9.62 6.13
N TYR A 459 -24.56 -9.86 5.15
CA TYR A 459 -24.17 -10.43 3.85
C TYR A 459 -23.29 -9.44 3.06
N ALA A 460 -23.65 -8.16 3.02
CA ALA A 460 -22.88 -7.14 2.35
C ALA A 460 -21.49 -6.97 3.00
N ALA A 461 -21.41 -6.95 4.33
CA ALA A 461 -20.14 -6.95 5.03
C ALA A 461 -19.27 -8.16 4.66
N ALA A 462 -19.83 -9.37 4.72
CA ALA A 462 -19.09 -10.58 4.40
C ALA A 462 -18.60 -10.61 2.94
N LYS A 463 -19.47 -10.28 1.99
CA LYS A 463 -19.17 -10.36 0.55
C LYS A 463 -18.20 -9.26 0.11
N CYS A 464 -18.32 -8.05 0.63
CA CYS A 464 -17.36 -7.00 0.37
C CYS A 464 -16.00 -7.32 1.06
N GLY A 465 -16.03 -7.91 2.26
CA GLY A 465 -14.84 -8.39 2.95
C GLY A 465 -14.05 -9.44 2.14
N ILE A 466 -14.74 -10.35 1.45
CA ILE A 466 -14.12 -11.32 0.53
C ILE A 466 -13.35 -10.61 -0.60
N LEU A 467 -13.87 -9.52 -1.15
CA LEU A 467 -13.17 -8.75 -2.17
C LEU A 467 -11.89 -8.10 -1.62
N GLY A 468 -11.93 -7.52 -0.40
CA GLY A 468 -10.74 -6.97 0.26
C GLY A 468 -9.68 -8.04 0.54
N PHE A 469 -10.10 -9.20 1.03
CA PHE A 469 -9.26 -10.38 1.19
C PHE A 469 -8.60 -10.81 -0.13
N SER A 470 -9.39 -10.90 -1.19
CA SER A 470 -8.94 -11.34 -2.52
C SER A 470 -7.88 -10.41 -3.11
N ARG A 471 -8.07 -9.09 -2.99
CA ARG A 471 -7.13 -8.09 -3.48
C ARG A 471 -5.79 -8.16 -2.75
N ALA A 472 -5.79 -8.28 -1.42
CA ALA A 472 -4.57 -8.42 -0.64
C ALA A 472 -3.85 -9.74 -0.95
N LEU A 473 -4.61 -10.83 -1.04
CA LEU A 473 -4.08 -12.16 -1.33
C LEU A 473 -3.47 -12.26 -2.74
N ALA A 474 -4.07 -11.60 -3.72
CA ALA A 474 -3.55 -11.50 -5.08
C ALA A 474 -2.14 -10.91 -5.12
N ARG A 475 -1.87 -9.91 -4.27
CA ARG A 475 -0.51 -9.30 -4.15
C ARG A 475 0.50 -10.25 -3.53
N GLU A 476 0.07 -11.03 -2.54
CA GLU A 476 0.96 -12.02 -1.91
C GLU A 476 1.26 -13.22 -2.82
N GLY A 477 0.28 -13.60 -3.65
CA GLY A 477 0.33 -14.78 -4.50
C GLY A 477 1.08 -14.60 -5.82
N ALA A 478 1.02 -13.40 -6.41
CA ALA A 478 1.45 -13.16 -7.79
C ALA A 478 2.86 -13.65 -8.11
N LYS A 479 3.85 -13.39 -7.24
CA LYS A 479 5.23 -13.83 -7.41
C LYS A 479 5.44 -15.35 -7.37
N TYR A 480 4.43 -16.08 -6.91
CA TYR A 480 4.46 -17.54 -6.83
C TYR A 480 3.54 -18.20 -7.88
N ASN A 481 3.07 -17.43 -8.86
CA ASN A 481 2.07 -17.90 -9.84
C ASN A 481 0.77 -18.36 -9.17
N ILE A 482 0.39 -17.71 -8.06
CA ILE A 482 -0.88 -17.93 -7.39
C ILE A 482 -1.77 -16.73 -7.69
N TYR A 483 -2.85 -16.95 -8.45
CA TYR A 483 -3.74 -15.89 -8.91
C TYR A 483 -5.09 -15.97 -8.23
N VAL A 484 -5.60 -14.83 -7.81
CA VAL A 484 -6.83 -14.70 -7.03
C VAL A 484 -7.74 -13.68 -7.69
N ASN A 485 -8.92 -14.10 -8.11
CA ASN A 485 -9.93 -13.22 -8.69
C ASN A 485 -11.26 -13.33 -7.95
N THR A 486 -12.13 -12.36 -8.16
CA THR A 486 -13.41 -12.28 -7.48
C THR A 486 -14.53 -12.13 -8.52
N ILE A 487 -15.61 -12.86 -8.33
CA ILE A 487 -16.82 -12.71 -9.14
C ILE A 487 -17.99 -12.22 -8.28
N ALA A 488 -18.84 -11.40 -8.86
CA ALA A 488 -20.16 -11.04 -8.35
C ALA A 488 -21.23 -11.63 -9.28
N PRO A 489 -21.67 -12.89 -9.03
CA PRO A 489 -22.54 -13.58 -9.95
C PRO A 489 -24.01 -13.22 -9.75
N ASN A 490 -24.78 -13.27 -10.82
CA ASN A 490 -26.23 -13.34 -10.82
C ASN A 490 -26.70 -14.68 -11.43
N ALA A 491 -27.36 -15.49 -10.62
CA ALA A 491 -27.89 -16.77 -11.06
C ALA A 491 -29.12 -17.18 -10.23
N GLY A 492 -30.03 -17.90 -10.86
CA GLY A 492 -31.16 -18.55 -10.21
C GLY A 492 -30.70 -19.78 -9.42
N THR A 493 -30.90 -19.75 -8.12
CA THR A 493 -30.54 -20.83 -7.19
C THR A 493 -31.59 -20.96 -6.10
N ALA A 494 -31.51 -21.99 -5.28
CA ALA A 494 -32.35 -22.11 -4.09
C ALA A 494 -32.26 -20.89 -3.17
N MET A 495 -31.12 -20.23 -3.12
CA MET A 495 -30.87 -19.01 -2.36
C MET A 495 -31.66 -17.81 -2.93
N THR A 496 -31.69 -17.65 -4.25
CA THR A 496 -32.40 -16.55 -4.91
C THR A 496 -33.89 -16.74 -5.04
N LYS A 497 -34.41 -17.97 -4.87
CA LYS A 497 -35.86 -18.26 -4.82
C LYS A 497 -36.62 -17.49 -3.72
N THR A 498 -35.89 -17.03 -2.69
CA THR A 498 -36.51 -16.24 -1.60
C THR A 498 -36.74 -14.79 -1.96
N ILE A 499 -36.15 -14.30 -3.07
CA ILE A 499 -36.13 -12.89 -3.45
C ILE A 499 -36.53 -12.62 -4.91
N LEU A 500 -36.56 -13.65 -5.78
CA LEU A 500 -36.88 -13.53 -7.19
C LEU A 500 -38.13 -14.37 -7.54
N PRO A 501 -38.95 -13.91 -8.50
CA PRO A 501 -40.01 -14.75 -9.10
C PRO A 501 -39.44 -16.06 -9.68
N GLU A 502 -40.21 -17.14 -9.62
CA GLU A 502 -39.72 -18.47 -10.05
C GLU A 502 -39.29 -18.49 -11.52
N GLU A 503 -39.98 -17.76 -12.37
CA GLU A 503 -39.67 -17.63 -13.79
C GLU A 503 -38.25 -17.07 -14.01
N LEU A 504 -37.87 -16.03 -13.24
CA LEU A 504 -36.52 -15.45 -13.31
C LEU A 504 -35.46 -16.38 -12.69
N VAL A 505 -35.82 -17.13 -11.65
CA VAL A 505 -34.92 -18.13 -11.06
C VAL A 505 -34.57 -19.20 -12.06
N GLN A 506 -35.55 -19.66 -12.86
CA GLN A 506 -35.34 -20.66 -13.91
C GLN A 506 -34.60 -20.11 -15.12
N ALA A 507 -34.82 -18.83 -15.46
CA ALA A 507 -34.19 -18.16 -16.60
C ALA A 507 -32.71 -17.83 -16.35
N PHE A 508 -32.35 -17.43 -15.14
CA PHE A 508 -30.97 -17.08 -14.76
C PHE A 508 -30.13 -18.32 -14.45
N LYS A 509 -29.83 -19.12 -15.48
CA LYS A 509 -29.12 -20.40 -15.28
C LYS A 509 -27.71 -20.18 -14.74
N PRO A 510 -27.27 -20.96 -13.73
CA PRO A 510 -25.89 -21.01 -13.26
C PRO A 510 -24.86 -21.28 -14.35
N ASP A 511 -25.29 -21.99 -15.45
CA ASP A 511 -24.48 -22.28 -16.64
C ASP A 511 -23.95 -21.01 -17.31
N TYR A 512 -24.61 -19.86 -17.17
CA TYR A 512 -24.18 -18.58 -17.73
C TYR A 512 -23.07 -17.88 -16.91
N VAL A 513 -22.77 -18.40 -15.73
CA VAL A 513 -21.71 -17.91 -14.84
C VAL A 513 -20.46 -18.79 -14.90
N ALA A 514 -20.65 -20.11 -14.93
CA ALA A 514 -19.57 -21.08 -14.80
C ALA A 514 -18.43 -20.94 -15.82
N PRO A 515 -18.67 -20.60 -17.11
CA PRO A 515 -17.58 -20.44 -18.08
C PRO A 515 -16.55 -19.38 -17.69
N LEU A 516 -16.96 -18.28 -17.01
CA LEU A 516 -16.03 -17.29 -16.51
C LEU A 516 -15.16 -17.83 -15.37
N VAL A 517 -15.76 -18.58 -14.44
CA VAL A 517 -15.02 -19.17 -13.30
C VAL A 517 -13.95 -20.14 -13.81
N VAL A 518 -14.28 -20.96 -14.77
CA VAL A 518 -13.33 -21.88 -15.45
C VAL A 518 -12.22 -21.09 -16.15
N LEU A 519 -12.58 -20.03 -16.89
CA LEU A 519 -11.60 -19.19 -17.57
C LEU A 519 -10.64 -18.52 -16.58
N LEU A 520 -11.15 -17.90 -15.52
CA LEU A 520 -10.32 -17.23 -14.47
C LEU A 520 -9.40 -18.19 -13.73
N SER A 521 -9.70 -19.49 -13.73
CA SER A 521 -8.87 -20.55 -13.13
C SER A 521 -7.84 -21.13 -14.11
N SER A 522 -7.80 -20.66 -15.34
CA SER A 522 -6.89 -21.15 -16.38
C SER A 522 -5.63 -20.28 -16.49
N ASP A 523 -4.67 -20.73 -17.30
CA ASP A 523 -3.46 -20.00 -17.65
C ASP A 523 -3.66 -19.07 -18.88
N LYS A 524 -4.89 -18.96 -19.40
CA LYS A 524 -5.21 -18.21 -20.63
C LYS A 524 -5.65 -16.76 -20.38
N VAL A 525 -5.89 -16.35 -19.13
CA VAL A 525 -6.37 -15.00 -18.81
C VAL A 525 -5.24 -13.98 -18.93
N PRO A 526 -5.39 -12.92 -19.75
CA PRO A 526 -4.33 -11.92 -19.95
C PRO A 526 -3.99 -11.08 -18.71
N GLU A 527 -4.98 -10.84 -17.81
CA GLU A 527 -4.82 -10.12 -16.55
C GLU A 527 -5.14 -11.06 -15.39
N PRO A 528 -4.18 -11.79 -14.87
CA PRO A 528 -4.47 -13.03 -14.17
C PRO A 528 -4.95 -12.86 -12.73
N THR A 529 -4.86 -11.68 -12.06
CA THR A 529 -5.07 -11.61 -10.61
C THR A 529 -5.59 -10.26 -10.10
N GLY A 530 -6.32 -10.29 -8.98
CA GLY A 530 -6.74 -9.10 -8.22
C GLY A 530 -7.96 -8.36 -8.77
N LYS A 531 -8.66 -8.92 -9.76
CA LYS A 531 -9.77 -8.25 -10.43
C LYS A 531 -11.14 -8.72 -9.91
N LEU A 532 -12.14 -7.86 -10.11
CA LEU A 532 -13.55 -8.11 -9.82
C LEU A 532 -14.35 -8.13 -11.11
N TYR A 533 -15.18 -9.16 -11.29
CA TYR A 533 -16.05 -9.29 -12.44
C TYR A 533 -17.51 -9.50 -12.00
N GLU A 534 -18.43 -8.74 -12.58
CA GLU A 534 -19.86 -9.00 -12.52
C GLU A 534 -20.22 -9.94 -13.68
N VAL A 535 -21.05 -10.95 -13.39
CA VAL A 535 -21.36 -12.01 -14.36
C VAL A 535 -22.78 -12.57 -14.22
N GLY A 536 -23.45 -12.79 -15.31
CA GLY A 536 -24.77 -13.46 -15.40
C GLY A 536 -25.45 -13.22 -16.74
N SER A 537 -26.43 -14.01 -17.09
CA SER A 537 -27.27 -13.81 -18.29
C SER A 537 -26.48 -13.67 -19.60
N GLY A 538 -25.29 -14.26 -19.71
CA GLY A 538 -24.43 -14.13 -20.88
C GLY A 538 -23.60 -12.82 -20.92
N TRP A 539 -23.68 -12.00 -19.87
CA TRP A 539 -22.95 -10.74 -19.76
C TRP A 539 -21.81 -10.84 -18.73
N PHE A 540 -20.67 -10.20 -19.05
CA PHE A 540 -19.43 -10.22 -18.28
C PHE A 540 -18.81 -8.85 -18.28
N ALA A 541 -18.55 -8.27 -17.10
CA ALA A 541 -17.95 -6.95 -17.00
C ALA A 541 -16.97 -6.85 -15.83
N GLN A 542 -15.82 -6.24 -16.07
CA GLN A 542 -14.90 -5.86 -15.00
C GLN A 542 -15.43 -4.64 -14.25
N THR A 543 -15.30 -4.64 -12.94
CA THR A 543 -15.67 -3.52 -12.05
C THR A 543 -14.46 -3.11 -11.24
N ARG A 544 -14.24 -1.77 -11.14
CA ARG A 544 -13.08 -1.18 -10.45
C ARG A 544 -13.48 0.08 -9.68
N TRP A 545 -12.55 0.62 -8.92
CA TRP A 545 -12.71 1.94 -8.33
C TRP A 545 -12.42 3.06 -9.33
N GLN A 546 -13.22 4.13 -9.28
CA GLN A 546 -12.89 5.44 -9.82
C GLN A 546 -12.84 6.42 -8.66
N ARG A 547 -11.82 7.28 -8.65
CA ARG A 547 -11.63 8.33 -7.65
C ARG A 547 -11.68 9.68 -8.32
N THR A 548 -12.34 10.67 -7.68
CA THR A 548 -12.31 12.06 -8.14
C THR A 548 -10.88 12.61 -8.07
N GLY A 549 -10.59 13.64 -8.88
CA GLY A 549 -9.37 14.41 -8.71
C GLY A 549 -9.28 15.12 -7.36
N GLY A 550 -10.38 15.16 -6.61
CA GLY A 550 -10.44 15.70 -5.26
C GLY A 550 -10.04 17.17 -5.17
N HIS A 551 -9.73 17.59 -3.94
CA HIS A 551 -9.15 18.92 -3.71
C HIS A 551 -8.03 18.83 -2.66
N GLY A 552 -6.91 19.47 -2.98
CA GLY A 552 -5.78 19.64 -2.08
C GLY A 552 -5.79 21.01 -1.44
N PHE A 553 -5.90 21.04 -0.12
CA PHE A 553 -5.82 22.28 0.68
C PHE A 553 -4.37 22.52 1.08
N PRO A 554 -3.96 23.81 1.28
CA PRO A 554 -2.63 24.13 1.78
C PRO A 554 -2.38 23.49 3.16
N VAL A 555 -1.21 22.90 3.34
CA VAL A 555 -0.85 22.20 4.61
C VAL A 555 -0.13 23.09 5.61
N ASP A 556 0.05 24.37 5.32
CA ASP A 556 0.58 25.40 6.22
C ASP A 556 -0.51 26.25 6.89
N VAL A 557 -1.78 25.93 6.64
CA VAL A 557 -2.95 26.58 7.24
C VAL A 557 -3.86 25.50 7.81
N PRO A 558 -4.42 25.65 9.01
CA PRO A 558 -5.37 24.68 9.55
C PRO A 558 -6.56 24.48 8.62
N LEU A 559 -6.83 23.22 8.28
CA LEU A 559 -7.99 22.87 7.48
C LEU A 559 -9.26 22.91 8.35
N THR A 560 -10.30 23.58 7.88
CA THR A 560 -11.58 23.67 8.57
C THR A 560 -12.70 22.99 7.77
N PRO A 561 -13.78 22.53 8.42
CA PRO A 561 -14.95 21.98 7.71
C PRO A 561 -15.57 22.97 6.74
N GLU A 562 -15.59 24.25 7.07
CA GLU A 562 -16.10 25.31 6.22
C GLU A 562 -15.28 25.46 4.92
N ALA A 563 -13.97 25.27 5.00
CA ALA A 563 -13.12 25.24 3.80
C ALA A 563 -13.44 24.02 2.92
N VAL A 564 -13.69 22.86 3.52
CA VAL A 564 -14.11 21.65 2.79
C VAL A 564 -15.46 21.88 2.11
N VAL A 565 -16.45 22.47 2.80
CA VAL A 565 -17.75 22.86 2.21
C VAL A 565 -17.55 23.81 1.04
N GLY A 566 -16.66 24.81 1.16
CA GLY A 566 -16.34 25.74 0.08
C GLY A 566 -15.79 25.09 -1.19
N GLN A 567 -15.21 23.91 -1.08
CA GLN A 567 -14.65 23.13 -2.21
C GLN A 567 -15.46 21.85 -2.51
N TRP A 568 -16.65 21.71 -1.90
CA TRP A 568 -17.43 20.47 -1.97
C TRP A 568 -17.65 19.96 -3.39
N LYS A 569 -18.13 20.85 -4.27
CA LYS A 569 -18.40 20.51 -5.68
C LYS A 569 -17.17 19.92 -6.37
N ARG A 570 -15.99 20.48 -6.10
CA ARG A 570 -14.75 20.03 -6.71
C ARG A 570 -14.26 18.70 -6.12
N ILE A 571 -14.50 18.47 -4.82
CA ILE A 571 -14.13 17.23 -4.12
C ILE A 571 -14.90 16.04 -4.71
N ILE A 572 -16.17 16.22 -5.02
CA ILE A 572 -17.05 15.13 -5.47
C ILE A 572 -17.21 15.05 -7.00
N ASP A 573 -16.53 15.90 -7.76
CA ASP A 573 -16.66 15.97 -9.22
C ASP A 573 -15.82 14.89 -9.90
N PHE A 574 -16.52 13.95 -10.54
CA PHE A 574 -15.92 12.87 -11.34
C PHE A 574 -15.73 13.22 -12.81
N GLU A 575 -16.35 14.34 -13.28
CA GLU A 575 -16.46 14.66 -14.69
C GLU A 575 -15.51 15.80 -15.13
N ASP A 576 -14.69 16.32 -14.21
CA ASP A 576 -13.77 17.43 -14.49
C ASP A 576 -12.45 17.02 -15.17
N GLY A 577 -12.34 15.77 -15.60
CA GLY A 577 -11.17 15.21 -16.31
C GLY A 577 -9.98 14.87 -15.42
N ARG A 578 -10.10 14.95 -14.08
CA ARG A 578 -9.05 14.63 -13.10
C ARG A 578 -9.25 13.30 -12.39
N ALA A 579 -10.36 12.61 -12.66
CA ALA A 579 -10.64 11.32 -12.06
C ALA A 579 -9.58 10.27 -12.47
N ASP A 580 -9.19 9.43 -11.52
CA ASP A 580 -8.21 8.36 -11.73
C ASP A 580 -8.72 6.99 -11.22
N HIS A 581 -7.93 5.94 -11.42
CA HIS A 581 -8.32 4.56 -11.13
C HIS A 581 -7.21 3.86 -10.34
N PRO A 582 -7.03 4.18 -9.05
CA PRO A 582 -5.98 3.57 -8.26
C PRO A 582 -6.24 2.06 -8.09
N GLU A 583 -5.22 1.26 -8.36
CA GLU A 583 -5.29 -0.19 -8.24
C GLU A 583 -4.57 -0.74 -7.01
N ASP A 584 -3.73 0.07 -6.37
CA ASP A 584 -2.95 -0.31 -5.20
C ASP A 584 -2.92 0.81 -4.14
N PRO A 585 -2.52 0.52 -2.90
CA PRO A 585 -2.46 1.51 -1.83
C PRO A 585 -1.53 2.69 -2.13
N GLN A 586 -0.49 2.51 -2.91
CA GLN A 586 0.46 3.58 -3.26
C GLN A 586 -0.17 4.54 -4.25
N ALA A 587 -0.81 4.03 -5.32
CA ALA A 587 -1.60 4.85 -6.23
C ALA A 587 -2.75 5.55 -5.47
N GLY A 588 -3.38 4.83 -4.52
CA GLY A 588 -4.39 5.40 -3.62
C GLY A 588 -3.86 6.58 -2.82
N THR A 589 -2.66 6.49 -2.28
CA THR A 589 -2.06 7.54 -1.44
C THR A 589 -1.35 8.65 -2.21
N ALA A 590 -1.08 8.46 -3.50
CA ALA A 590 -0.24 9.37 -4.31
C ALA A 590 -0.71 10.83 -4.30
N SER A 591 -2.02 11.07 -4.40
CA SER A 591 -2.60 12.43 -4.38
C SER A 591 -2.41 13.11 -3.02
N ILE A 592 -2.53 12.35 -1.93
CA ILE A 592 -2.30 12.82 -0.55
C ILE A 592 -0.83 13.18 -0.37
N MET A 593 0.08 12.29 -0.77
CA MET A 593 1.52 12.53 -0.69
C MET A 593 1.94 13.74 -1.53
N LYS A 594 1.42 13.88 -2.73
CA LYS A 594 1.65 15.04 -3.58
C LYS A 594 1.17 16.35 -2.91
N ASN A 595 0.05 16.32 -2.19
CA ASN A 595 -0.51 17.50 -1.54
C ASN A 595 0.31 17.96 -0.33
N MET A 596 1.15 17.13 0.27
CA MET A 596 1.98 17.48 1.43
C MET A 596 2.94 18.64 1.18
N THR A 597 3.18 19.00 -0.08
CA THR A 597 3.98 20.17 -0.48
C THR A 597 3.13 21.41 -0.83
N ASN A 598 1.81 21.31 -0.80
CA ASN A 598 0.90 22.41 -1.10
C ASN A 598 0.90 23.43 0.05
N ARG A 599 1.18 24.70 -0.27
CA ARG A 599 1.23 25.82 0.70
C ARG A 599 0.32 26.95 0.24
N SER A 600 -0.24 27.71 1.21
CA SER A 600 -1.04 28.90 0.98
C SER A 600 -0.20 30.02 0.36
N GLY A 601 -0.31 30.20 -0.92
CA GLY A 601 0.48 31.19 -1.67
C GLY A 601 1.03 30.55 -2.93
N GLY A 602 0.10 30.31 -3.88
CA GLY A 602 0.25 29.58 -5.13
C GLY A 602 1.60 29.78 -5.80
N SER A 603 2.20 28.71 -6.22
CA SER A 603 3.45 28.60 -6.95
C SER A 603 3.51 29.47 -8.22
N LYS A 604 4.02 30.69 -8.05
CA LYS A 604 4.94 31.30 -9.00
C LYS A 604 6.22 31.58 -8.20
N PRO A 605 7.41 31.29 -8.72
CA PRO A 605 8.62 31.73 -8.07
C PRO A 605 8.71 33.23 -8.26
N ALA A 606 8.02 33.99 -7.40
CA ALA A 606 8.35 35.37 -7.19
C ALA A 606 9.67 35.37 -6.42
N ALA A 607 10.66 36.10 -6.90
CA ALA A 607 11.86 36.41 -6.17
C ALA A 607 11.47 36.85 -4.75
N LYS A 608 11.66 35.99 -3.75
CA LYS A 608 11.37 36.30 -2.35
C LYS A 608 12.29 37.43 -1.94
N LYS A 609 11.75 38.59 -1.55
CA LYS A 609 12.41 39.48 -0.58
C LYS A 609 12.87 38.56 0.56
N ALA A 610 14.13 38.65 0.93
CA ALA A 610 14.74 37.86 1.99
C ALA A 610 13.81 37.85 3.21
N ALA A 611 13.30 36.70 3.56
CA ALA A 611 12.61 36.49 4.83
C ALA A 611 13.60 36.78 5.96
N ALA A 612 13.12 37.25 7.10
CA ALA A 612 13.97 37.41 8.25
C ALA A 612 14.64 36.09 8.59
N PRO A 613 15.94 36.06 8.95
CA PRO A 613 16.65 34.82 9.23
C PRO A 613 15.95 33.99 10.30
N ASN A 614 15.77 32.70 10.05
CA ASN A 614 15.23 31.77 11.04
C ASN A 614 16.30 31.53 12.12
N LYS A 615 16.18 32.28 13.22
CA LYS A 615 17.17 32.28 14.33
C LYS A 615 17.34 30.91 14.96
N GLU A 616 16.28 30.12 15.02
CA GLU A 616 16.28 28.76 15.59
C GLU A 616 17.11 27.81 14.72
N ILE A 617 16.83 27.73 13.43
CA ILE A 617 17.60 26.90 12.47
C ILE A 617 19.10 27.32 12.48
N LEU A 618 19.38 28.63 12.47
CA LEU A 618 20.76 29.10 12.49
C LEU A 618 21.48 28.73 13.79
N ALA A 619 20.81 28.81 14.94
CA ALA A 619 21.35 28.38 16.22
C ALA A 619 21.60 26.88 16.26
N ASN A 620 20.66 26.08 15.73
CA ASN A 620 20.78 24.65 15.62
C ASN A 620 21.93 24.23 14.71
N ILE A 621 22.15 24.90 13.58
CA ILE A 621 23.32 24.68 12.71
C ILE A 621 24.61 24.87 13.48
N GLU A 622 24.75 25.96 14.23
CA GLU A 622 25.96 26.22 14.99
C GLU A 622 26.17 25.23 16.15
N LYS A 623 25.09 24.76 16.77
CA LYS A 623 25.12 23.68 17.75
C LYS A 623 25.54 22.35 17.12
N ALA A 624 24.98 22.01 15.98
CA ALA A 624 25.26 20.77 15.25
C ALA A 624 26.70 20.70 14.72
N LYS A 625 27.27 21.83 14.28
CA LYS A 625 28.69 21.92 13.89
C LYS A 625 29.67 21.63 15.03
N LYS A 626 29.27 21.91 16.28
CA LYS A 626 30.08 21.67 17.49
C LYS A 626 29.81 20.28 18.10
N ALA A 627 28.76 19.60 17.68
CA ALA A 627 28.43 18.30 18.20
C ALA A 627 29.47 17.26 17.76
N GLN A 628 29.88 16.43 18.73
CA GLN A 628 30.77 15.29 18.46
C GLN A 628 29.91 14.02 18.39
N ALA A 629 30.11 13.22 17.34
CA ALA A 629 29.50 11.91 17.23
C ALA A 629 30.26 10.89 18.08
N GLU A 630 29.53 9.97 18.65
CA GLU A 630 30.12 8.70 19.10
C GLU A 630 30.64 7.96 17.87
N GLY A 631 31.86 7.40 17.97
CA GLY A 631 32.47 6.65 16.89
C GLY A 631 31.71 5.35 16.64
N ILE A 632 31.39 5.06 15.39
CA ILE A 632 30.76 3.80 14.99
C ILE A 632 31.79 2.87 14.39
N GLU A 633 31.86 1.67 14.95
CA GLU A 633 32.79 0.63 14.52
C GLU A 633 32.27 -0.09 13.26
N PHE A 634 33.20 -0.34 12.35
CA PHE A 634 32.99 -1.14 11.16
C PHE A 634 34.12 -2.15 11.05
N ASN A 635 33.79 -3.43 11.24
CA ASN A 635 34.71 -4.55 11.09
C ASN A 635 34.58 -5.12 9.69
N TYR A 636 35.70 -5.38 9.03
CA TYR A 636 35.73 -6.02 7.73
C TYR A 636 36.97 -6.88 7.57
N ASP A 637 36.86 -7.87 6.71
CA ASP A 637 37.90 -8.80 6.30
C ASP A 637 38.04 -8.85 4.76
N GLU A 638 38.91 -9.73 4.26
CA GLU A 638 39.15 -9.88 2.81
C GLU A 638 37.86 -10.25 2.06
N ARG A 639 36.97 -11.02 2.68
CA ARG A 639 35.68 -11.38 2.08
C ARG A 639 34.83 -10.15 1.82
N ASP A 640 34.80 -9.19 2.74
CA ASP A 640 34.01 -7.95 2.61
C ASP A 640 34.64 -7.04 1.53
N VAL A 641 35.97 -7.03 1.44
CA VAL A 641 36.72 -6.35 0.37
C VAL A 641 36.35 -6.95 -1.01
N ILE A 642 36.41 -8.28 -1.14
CA ILE A 642 36.04 -8.97 -2.37
C ILE A 642 34.57 -8.71 -2.72
N LEU A 643 33.69 -8.77 -1.72
CA LEU A 643 32.25 -8.50 -1.92
C LEU A 643 32.02 -7.08 -2.46
N TYR A 644 32.68 -6.06 -1.89
CA TYR A 644 32.61 -4.70 -2.41
C TYR A 644 33.16 -4.62 -3.83
N ASN A 645 34.34 -5.21 -4.10
CA ASN A 645 34.98 -5.17 -5.39
C ASN A 645 34.09 -5.81 -6.47
N LEU A 646 33.45 -6.95 -6.19
CA LEU A 646 32.43 -7.56 -7.04
C LEU A 646 31.19 -6.66 -7.19
N GLY A 647 30.77 -6.03 -6.10
CA GLY A 647 29.65 -5.08 -6.05
C GLY A 647 29.84 -3.89 -6.97
N VAL A 648 31.06 -3.47 -7.23
CA VAL A 648 31.41 -2.39 -8.19
C VAL A 648 31.97 -2.95 -9.51
N GLY A 649 31.65 -4.20 -9.85
CA GLY A 649 31.88 -4.79 -11.15
C GLY A 649 33.29 -5.36 -11.38
N ALA A 650 34.04 -5.71 -10.33
CA ALA A 650 35.25 -6.53 -10.52
C ALA A 650 34.86 -7.92 -11.05
N LYS A 651 35.67 -8.49 -11.90
CA LYS A 651 35.41 -9.77 -12.58
C LYS A 651 36.33 -10.85 -12.05
N ARG A 652 35.98 -12.12 -12.26
CA ARG A 652 36.80 -13.28 -11.90
C ARG A 652 38.25 -13.18 -12.40
N THR A 653 38.52 -12.47 -13.46
CA THR A 653 39.84 -12.26 -14.02
C THR A 653 40.65 -11.16 -13.36
N ASP A 654 40.06 -10.38 -12.48
CA ASP A 654 40.70 -9.29 -11.76
C ASP A 654 41.29 -9.80 -10.42
N LEU A 655 42.25 -10.75 -10.50
CA LEU A 655 42.78 -11.46 -9.34
C LEU A 655 43.22 -10.54 -8.20
N PRO A 656 43.91 -9.41 -8.42
CA PRO A 656 44.25 -8.46 -7.38
C PRO A 656 43.04 -7.84 -6.61
N LEU A 657 41.83 -8.02 -7.12
CA LEU A 657 40.61 -7.48 -6.50
C LEU A 657 39.67 -8.55 -5.93
N VAL A 658 39.83 -9.82 -6.37
CA VAL A 658 38.85 -10.87 -6.08
C VAL A 658 39.45 -12.16 -5.53
N PHE A 659 40.77 -12.19 -5.29
CA PHE A 659 41.47 -13.35 -4.82
C PHE A 659 42.48 -12.96 -3.76
N GLU A 660 42.20 -13.27 -2.50
CA GLU A 660 42.96 -12.87 -1.32
C GLU A 660 44.36 -13.47 -1.25
N GLN A 661 44.69 -14.50 -2.05
CA GLN A 661 46.02 -15.11 -2.15
C GLN A 661 46.86 -14.53 -3.31
N ASP A 662 46.32 -13.52 -4.02
CA ASP A 662 47.13 -12.81 -5.04
C ASP A 662 48.12 -11.88 -4.34
N ASP A 663 49.40 -11.92 -4.74
CA ASP A 663 50.47 -11.09 -4.17
C ASP A 663 50.16 -9.58 -4.24
N ASN A 664 49.29 -9.16 -5.13
CA ASN A 664 48.85 -7.78 -5.31
C ASN A 664 47.44 -7.53 -4.82
N PHE A 665 46.88 -8.44 -4.00
CA PHE A 665 45.52 -8.26 -3.48
C PHE A 665 45.39 -6.93 -2.76
N GLN A 666 44.32 -6.15 -3.14
CA GLN A 666 44.15 -4.81 -2.65
C GLN A 666 42.69 -4.39 -2.54
N VAL A 667 42.45 -3.44 -1.67
CA VAL A 667 41.15 -2.75 -1.49
C VAL A 667 41.04 -1.68 -2.59
N LEU A 668 39.93 -1.65 -3.32
CA LEU A 668 39.62 -0.51 -4.19
C LEU A 668 39.49 0.77 -3.33
N PRO A 669 40.18 1.88 -3.67
CA PRO A 669 40.14 3.08 -2.83
C PRO A 669 38.74 3.61 -2.55
N THR A 670 37.80 3.40 -3.47
CA THR A 670 36.39 3.79 -3.32
C THR A 670 35.63 3.00 -2.24
N PHE A 671 36.18 1.89 -1.72
CA PHE A 671 35.68 1.19 -0.53
C PHE A 671 35.57 2.15 0.68
N GLY A 672 36.42 3.19 0.73
CA GLY A 672 36.40 4.16 1.81
C GLY A 672 35.07 4.89 2.06
N VAL A 673 34.08 4.77 1.17
CA VAL A 673 32.71 5.30 1.41
C VAL A 673 31.86 4.37 2.27
N ILE A 674 32.28 3.10 2.45
CA ILE A 674 31.48 2.06 3.15
C ILE A 674 31.53 2.21 4.67
N PRO A 675 32.70 2.35 5.34
CA PRO A 675 32.77 2.43 6.79
C PRO A 675 31.88 3.49 7.44
N PRO A 676 31.75 4.71 6.90
CA PRO A 676 30.88 5.73 7.50
C PRO A 676 29.39 5.59 7.17
N PHE A 677 28.99 4.61 6.35
CA PHE A 677 27.62 4.53 5.83
C PHE A 677 26.55 4.34 6.92
N ASN A 678 26.86 3.54 7.94
CA ASN A 678 25.97 3.31 9.07
C ASN A 678 26.21 4.22 10.27
N ALA A 679 27.11 5.22 10.13
CA ALA A 679 27.43 6.13 11.22
C ALA A 679 26.28 7.11 11.46
N VAL A 680 25.80 7.18 12.71
CA VAL A 680 24.73 8.06 13.12
C VAL A 680 25.24 9.49 13.22
N SER A 681 24.63 10.40 12.47
CA SER A 681 24.95 11.84 12.57
C SER A 681 24.62 12.39 13.95
N PRO A 682 25.47 13.28 14.53
CA PRO A 682 25.23 13.87 15.84
C PRO A 682 24.14 14.96 15.82
N PHE A 683 23.33 15.04 14.76
CA PHE A 683 22.24 15.99 14.56
C PHE A 683 21.15 15.37 13.68
N GLN A 684 19.94 15.88 13.82
CA GLN A 684 18.84 15.54 12.92
C GLN A 684 18.79 16.52 11.74
N MET A 685 18.50 16.02 10.53
CA MET A 685 18.40 16.87 9.34
C MET A 685 17.35 17.98 9.48
N GLY A 686 16.20 17.67 10.10
CA GLY A 686 15.14 18.63 10.36
C GLY A 686 15.52 19.78 11.30
N ASP A 687 16.54 19.60 12.14
CA ASP A 687 17.02 20.66 13.04
C ASP A 687 17.86 21.70 12.29
N VAL A 688 18.52 21.32 11.20
CA VAL A 688 19.48 22.17 10.48
C VAL A 688 18.96 22.74 9.16
N VAL A 689 17.85 22.24 8.65
CA VAL A 689 17.12 22.82 7.50
C VAL A 689 15.62 22.81 7.76
N PRO A 690 14.87 23.83 7.35
CA PRO A 690 13.42 23.86 7.53
C PRO A 690 12.73 22.87 6.58
N ASN A 691 11.55 22.38 6.96
CA ASN A 691 10.69 21.53 6.12
C ASN A 691 11.44 20.32 5.53
N PHE A 692 12.32 19.71 6.29
CA PHE A 692 13.06 18.53 5.84
C PHE A 692 12.11 17.39 5.47
N SER A 693 12.36 16.78 4.32
CA SER A 693 11.71 15.53 3.89
C SER A 693 12.75 14.64 3.21
N PRO A 694 12.95 13.40 3.67
CA PRO A 694 13.86 12.44 3.03
C PRO A 694 13.53 12.20 1.56
N MET A 695 12.26 12.27 1.16
CA MET A 695 11.82 12.14 -0.23
C MET A 695 12.33 13.26 -1.14
N MET A 696 12.69 14.39 -0.55
CA MET A 696 13.21 15.56 -1.26
C MET A 696 14.74 15.65 -1.22
N LEU A 697 15.39 14.67 -0.56
CA LEU A 697 16.83 14.57 -0.43
C LEU A 697 17.42 13.90 -1.69
N LEU A 698 18.38 14.57 -2.29
CA LEU A 698 19.18 14.04 -3.39
C LEU A 698 20.65 14.03 -2.99
N HIS A 699 21.31 12.89 -3.10
CA HIS A 699 22.75 12.80 -2.97
C HIS A 699 23.38 13.52 -4.18
N GLY A 700 23.92 14.69 -3.97
CA GLY A 700 24.41 15.57 -5.02
C GLY A 700 25.87 15.37 -5.35
N GLU A 701 26.75 15.29 -4.34
CA GLU A 701 28.19 15.13 -4.53
C GLU A 701 28.78 14.20 -3.47
N GLN A 702 29.80 13.43 -3.87
CA GLN A 702 30.63 12.62 -2.99
C GLN A 702 32.09 12.99 -3.19
N PHE A 703 32.78 13.27 -2.08
CA PHE A 703 34.23 13.39 -2.01
C PHE A 703 34.77 12.34 -1.06
N LEU A 704 35.89 11.69 -1.46
CA LEU A 704 36.64 10.74 -0.65
C LEU A 704 38.14 11.06 -0.73
N GLU A 705 38.79 11.15 0.42
CA GLU A 705 40.24 11.24 0.56
C GLU A 705 40.79 9.99 1.25
N ILE A 706 41.81 9.39 0.67
CA ILE A 706 42.54 8.26 1.22
C ILE A 706 43.76 8.80 1.98
N ARG A 707 43.85 8.60 3.28
CA ARG A 707 44.89 9.11 4.18
C ARG A 707 45.93 8.08 4.57
N GLN A 708 45.67 6.79 4.29
CA GLN A 708 46.57 5.68 4.54
C GLN A 708 46.72 4.81 3.31
N PHE A 709 47.99 4.57 2.92
CA PHE A 709 48.34 3.57 1.87
C PHE A 709 49.42 2.62 2.42
N PRO A 710 49.33 1.31 2.08
CA PRO A 710 48.19 0.67 1.46
C PRO A 710 46.96 0.72 2.39
N ILE A 711 45.76 0.63 1.78
CA ILE A 711 44.53 0.49 2.56
C ILE A 711 44.55 -0.94 3.18
N PRO A 712 44.29 -1.10 4.50
CA PRO A 712 44.23 -2.41 5.09
C PRO A 712 43.20 -3.31 4.43
N THR A 713 43.49 -4.60 4.25
CA THR A 713 42.57 -5.60 3.69
C THR A 713 41.68 -6.21 4.78
N ASP A 714 42.09 -6.08 6.04
CA ASP A 714 41.31 -6.40 7.24
C ASP A 714 41.51 -5.33 8.29
N ALA A 715 40.46 -4.84 8.92
CA ALA A 715 40.59 -3.88 10.02
C ALA A 715 39.28 -3.72 10.81
N THR A 716 39.40 -3.15 12.00
CA THR A 716 38.32 -2.49 12.72
C THR A 716 38.48 -0.99 12.55
N LEU A 717 37.62 -0.37 11.78
CA LEU A 717 37.59 1.08 11.57
C LEU A 717 36.54 1.73 12.43
N VAL A 718 36.76 3.00 12.82
CA VAL A 718 35.80 3.80 13.59
C VAL A 718 35.55 5.10 12.84
N SER A 719 34.29 5.35 12.50
CA SER A 719 33.88 6.54 11.76
C SER A 719 33.22 7.57 12.66
N TYR A 720 33.63 8.84 12.51
CA TYR A 720 33.16 9.97 13.29
C TYR A 720 32.51 11.01 12.36
N PRO A 721 31.18 10.95 12.18
CA PRO A 721 30.45 11.91 11.36
C PRO A 721 30.33 13.27 12.05
N LYS A 722 30.25 14.34 11.24
CA LYS A 722 30.03 15.72 11.70
C LYS A 722 29.30 16.56 10.68
N LEU A 723 28.58 17.58 11.11
CA LEU A 723 28.07 18.60 10.20
C LEU A 723 29.24 19.52 9.78
N VAL A 724 29.44 19.64 8.48
CA VAL A 724 30.46 20.52 7.90
C VAL A 724 29.87 21.90 7.60
N GLU A 725 28.78 21.93 6.85
CA GLU A 725 28.17 23.15 6.37
C GLU A 725 26.71 22.97 5.99
N VAL A 726 25.95 24.06 6.18
CA VAL A 726 24.58 24.15 5.61
C VAL A 726 24.49 25.43 4.79
N VAL A 727 23.98 25.28 3.53
CA VAL A 727 23.90 26.40 2.58
C VAL A 727 22.45 26.62 2.18
N ASP A 728 21.98 27.84 2.23
CA ASP A 728 20.63 28.23 1.83
C ASP A 728 20.59 28.65 0.35
N LYS A 729 19.86 27.91 -0.47
CA LYS A 729 19.66 28.22 -1.90
C LYS A 729 18.30 28.86 -2.18
N GLY A 730 17.64 29.43 -1.17
CA GLY A 730 16.34 30.07 -1.32
C GLY A 730 15.16 29.09 -1.34
N ASN A 731 15.14 28.17 -2.27
CA ASN A 731 14.10 27.13 -2.38
C ASN A 731 14.63 25.72 -2.03
N ALA A 732 15.88 25.60 -1.64
CA ALA A 732 16.50 24.34 -1.25
C ALA A 732 17.59 24.56 -0.19
N GLY A 733 17.78 23.60 0.68
CA GLY A 733 18.93 23.50 1.57
C GLY A 733 20.00 22.57 0.99
N ILE A 734 21.27 22.93 1.14
CA ILE A 734 22.39 22.02 0.90
C ILE A 734 23.01 21.71 2.25
N VAL A 735 23.10 20.43 2.59
CA VAL A 735 23.76 19.98 3.82
C VAL A 735 25.00 19.18 3.43
N VAL A 736 26.12 19.56 3.99
CA VAL A 736 27.42 18.88 3.82
C VAL A 736 27.76 18.19 5.12
N THR A 737 27.89 16.87 5.06
CA THR A 737 28.36 16.04 6.17
C THR A 737 29.76 15.54 5.87
N GLY A 738 30.64 15.59 6.86
CA GLY A 738 31.98 15.00 6.78
C GLY A 738 32.10 13.83 7.74
N SER A 739 32.95 12.86 7.42
CA SER A 739 33.28 11.77 8.33
C SER A 739 34.76 11.41 8.26
N THR A 740 35.44 11.46 9.42
CA THR A 740 36.79 10.94 9.55
C THR A 740 36.73 9.49 10.03
N THR A 741 37.37 8.60 9.31
CA THR A 741 37.44 7.18 9.63
C THR A 741 38.85 6.80 10.05
N LYS A 742 39.00 6.19 11.23
CA LYS A 742 40.27 5.83 11.84
C LYS A 742 40.39 4.33 12.00
N ASP A 743 41.60 3.83 11.86
CA ASP A 743 41.92 2.45 12.29
C ASP A 743 41.91 2.41 13.84
N LYS A 744 41.09 1.54 14.42
CA LYS A 744 40.93 1.42 15.88
C LYS A 744 42.22 1.01 16.60
N ARG A 745 43.04 0.17 15.97
CA ARG A 745 44.27 -0.37 16.52
C ARG A 745 45.37 0.67 16.54
N THR A 746 45.50 1.48 15.47
CA THR A 746 46.61 2.44 15.31
C THR A 746 46.23 3.86 15.65
N GLY A 747 44.97 4.18 15.69
CA GLY A 747 44.42 5.52 15.87
C GLY A 747 44.65 6.46 14.66
N LYS A 748 45.27 5.96 13.58
CA LYS A 748 45.54 6.75 12.36
C LYS A 748 44.29 6.97 11.51
N ASP A 749 44.21 8.12 10.88
CA ASP A 749 43.20 8.39 9.89
C ASP A 749 43.43 7.55 8.64
N VAL A 750 42.40 6.79 8.22
CA VAL A 750 42.44 5.96 7.00
C VAL A 750 41.68 6.66 5.85
N PHE A 751 40.52 7.20 6.15
CA PHE A 751 39.67 7.89 5.16
C PHE A 751 39.08 9.18 5.70
N TYR A 752 38.82 10.12 4.79
CA TYR A 752 37.95 11.27 5.03
C TYR A 752 36.91 11.36 3.91
N ASN A 753 35.65 11.47 4.28
CA ASN A 753 34.52 11.60 3.34
C ASN A 753 33.84 12.95 3.52
N GLU A 754 33.36 13.57 2.43
CA GLU A 754 32.30 14.56 2.44
C GLU A 754 31.15 14.12 1.52
N SER A 755 29.95 14.08 2.07
CA SER A 755 28.71 13.85 1.33
C SER A 755 27.91 15.15 1.30
N THR A 756 27.53 15.57 0.10
CA THR A 756 26.70 16.76 -0.11
C THR A 756 25.31 16.32 -0.55
N VAL A 757 24.30 16.64 0.26
CA VAL A 757 22.91 16.39 -0.08
C VAL A 757 22.19 17.70 -0.38
N PHE A 758 21.34 17.64 -1.41
CA PHE A 758 20.49 18.72 -1.84
C PHE A 758 19.05 18.41 -1.45
N ILE A 759 18.42 19.29 -0.66
CA ILE A 759 17.09 19.07 -0.09
C ILE A 759 16.14 20.11 -0.65
N ARG A 760 15.28 19.71 -1.57
CA ARG A 760 14.31 20.60 -2.21
C ARG A 760 13.26 21.04 -1.20
N GLY A 761 12.85 22.31 -1.25
CA GLY A 761 11.86 22.87 -0.35
C GLY A 761 12.39 23.28 1.03
N SER A 762 13.66 22.96 1.35
CA SER A 762 14.29 23.20 2.66
C SER A 762 15.23 24.41 2.69
N GLY A 763 14.98 25.42 1.87
CA GLY A 763 15.71 26.68 1.85
C GLY A 763 14.91 27.86 2.40
N GLY A 764 15.46 29.07 2.28
CA GLY A 764 14.82 30.32 2.71
C GLY A 764 14.90 30.57 4.22
N PHE A 765 15.84 29.91 4.92
CA PHE A 765 16.05 30.10 6.36
C PHE A 765 17.03 31.23 6.71
N GLY A 766 17.59 31.90 5.72
CA GLY A 766 18.48 33.06 5.92
C GLY A 766 19.91 32.68 6.25
N GLY A 767 20.32 31.44 5.94
CA GLY A 767 21.72 31.00 6.05
C GLY A 767 22.62 31.51 4.90
N PRO A 768 23.92 31.13 4.90
CA PRO A 768 24.85 31.49 3.83
C PRO A 768 24.35 30.93 2.48
N ASN A 769 24.42 31.74 1.42
CA ASN A 769 23.95 31.33 0.08
C ASN A 769 25.07 30.73 -0.78
N LYS A 770 26.31 30.72 -0.29
CA LYS A 770 27.49 30.09 -0.90
C LYS A 770 28.18 29.23 0.14
N GLY A 771 28.66 28.06 -0.30
CA GLY A 771 29.52 27.21 0.49
C GLY A 771 30.92 27.82 0.66
N SER A 772 31.60 27.44 1.73
CA SER A 772 33.00 27.80 1.99
C SER A 772 33.95 27.03 1.06
N ASP A 773 35.10 27.57 0.77
CA ASP A 773 36.17 26.82 0.08
C ASP A 773 36.82 25.85 1.08
N ARG A 774 36.79 24.57 0.76
CA ARG A 774 37.37 23.47 1.54
C ARG A 774 38.42 22.69 0.75
N GLY A 775 39.05 23.35 -0.23
CA GLY A 775 40.12 22.78 -1.03
C GLY A 775 39.67 21.71 -2.01
N ALA A 776 40.23 20.51 -1.95
CA ALA A 776 39.96 19.44 -2.91
C ALA A 776 38.47 19.02 -2.94
N SER A 777 37.77 19.04 -1.79
CA SER A 777 36.37 18.64 -1.69
C SER A 777 35.40 19.62 -2.37
N THR A 778 35.82 20.90 -2.55
CA THR A 778 35.01 21.92 -3.22
C THR A 778 35.47 22.24 -4.64
N ARG A 779 36.60 21.66 -5.08
CA ARG A 779 37.12 21.87 -6.42
C ARG A 779 36.11 21.53 -7.51
N VAL A 780 35.94 22.41 -8.48
CA VAL A 780 35.11 22.20 -9.64
C VAL A 780 35.94 21.73 -10.81
N TYR A 781 35.67 20.54 -11.31
CA TYR A 781 36.34 19.99 -12.48
C TYR A 781 35.51 20.26 -13.73
N LYS A 782 36.10 20.94 -14.71
CA LYS A 782 35.46 21.21 -15.99
C LYS A 782 35.93 20.18 -17.01
N THR A 783 35.00 19.49 -17.68
CA THR A 783 35.32 18.57 -18.75
C THR A 783 36.08 19.32 -19.89
N PRO A 784 37.29 18.86 -20.28
CA PRO A 784 37.99 19.46 -21.39
C PRO A 784 37.25 19.31 -22.72
N SER A 785 37.41 20.29 -23.62
CA SER A 785 36.76 20.24 -24.96
C SER A 785 37.47 19.31 -25.95
N ARG A 786 38.66 18.82 -25.62
CA ARG A 786 39.40 17.83 -26.44
C ARG A 786 38.83 16.41 -26.25
N LYS A 787 39.20 15.50 -27.17
CA LYS A 787 38.84 14.09 -27.00
C LYS A 787 39.43 13.53 -25.71
N PRO A 788 38.76 12.56 -25.08
CA PRO A 788 39.27 11.91 -23.86
C PRO A 788 40.57 11.16 -24.19
N ASP A 789 41.49 11.14 -23.21
CA ASP A 789 42.75 10.41 -23.30
C ASP A 789 42.54 8.90 -23.12
N ALA A 790 41.51 8.52 -22.40
CA ALA A 790 41.07 7.13 -22.23
C ALA A 790 39.55 7.03 -22.10
N VAL A 791 39.00 5.93 -22.52
CA VAL A 791 37.57 5.59 -22.41
C VAL A 791 37.46 4.16 -21.93
N VAL A 792 36.69 3.93 -20.89
CA VAL A 792 36.39 2.60 -20.34
C VAL A 792 34.89 2.38 -20.41
N GLU A 793 34.49 1.28 -21.06
CA GLU A 793 33.09 0.82 -21.07
C GLU A 793 32.91 -0.36 -20.11
N GLU A 794 31.87 -0.32 -19.32
CA GLU A 794 31.52 -1.39 -18.41
C GLU A 794 30.00 -1.57 -18.32
N THR A 795 29.53 -2.77 -18.67
CA THR A 795 28.11 -3.14 -18.54
C THR A 795 27.85 -3.69 -17.15
N THR A 796 26.90 -3.08 -16.44
CA THR A 796 26.44 -3.57 -15.14
C THR A 796 25.58 -4.81 -15.30
N THR A 797 25.54 -5.69 -14.31
CA THR A 797 24.64 -6.86 -14.32
C THR A 797 23.26 -6.50 -13.76
N GLN A 798 22.26 -7.34 -14.02
CA GLN A 798 20.93 -7.20 -13.40
C GLN A 798 21.00 -7.35 -11.89
N GLU A 799 21.94 -8.15 -11.39
CA GLU A 799 22.17 -8.41 -9.97
C GLU A 799 23.09 -7.38 -9.30
N GLN A 800 23.63 -6.42 -10.05
CA GLN A 800 24.62 -5.46 -9.56
C GLN A 800 24.18 -4.75 -8.27
N ALA A 801 22.94 -4.29 -8.23
CA ALA A 801 22.40 -3.64 -7.05
C ALA A 801 22.26 -4.62 -5.86
N ALA A 802 21.90 -5.89 -6.13
CA ALA A 802 21.75 -6.92 -5.10
C ALA A 802 23.09 -7.28 -4.45
N VAL A 803 24.19 -7.31 -5.23
CA VAL A 803 25.53 -7.56 -4.71
C VAL A 803 26.05 -6.34 -3.95
N TYR A 804 25.96 -5.15 -4.54
CA TYR A 804 26.50 -3.92 -3.94
C TYR A 804 25.86 -3.60 -2.58
N ARG A 805 24.52 -3.78 -2.43
CA ARG A 805 23.85 -3.51 -1.16
C ARG A 805 24.36 -4.34 0.03
N LEU A 806 25.00 -5.47 -0.22
CA LEU A 806 25.59 -6.30 0.84
C LEU A 806 26.81 -5.66 1.49
N SER A 807 27.46 -4.70 0.84
CA SER A 807 28.55 -3.92 1.41
C SER A 807 28.12 -2.85 2.40
N GLY A 808 26.80 -2.54 2.52
CA GLY A 808 26.32 -1.59 3.56
C GLY A 808 25.04 -0.85 3.18
N ASP A 809 24.87 -0.40 1.93
CA ASP A 809 23.69 0.36 1.49
C ASP A 809 22.49 -0.55 1.22
N ARG A 810 21.70 -0.78 2.27
CA ARG A 810 20.52 -1.63 2.23
C ARG A 810 19.23 -0.91 1.86
N ASN A 811 19.31 0.33 1.34
CA ASN A 811 18.14 1.11 0.94
C ASN A 811 17.28 0.32 -0.06
N PRO A 812 15.99 0.09 0.25
CA PRO A 812 15.09 -0.68 -0.62
C PRO A 812 14.84 -0.03 -1.99
N LEU A 813 15.10 1.26 -2.16
CA LEU A 813 15.01 1.98 -3.44
C LEU A 813 15.78 1.29 -4.58
N HIS A 814 16.83 0.56 -4.24
CA HIS A 814 17.75 -0.04 -5.19
C HIS A 814 17.47 -1.52 -5.50
N ILE A 815 16.47 -2.12 -4.86
CA ILE A 815 16.19 -3.55 -4.99
C ILE A 815 14.68 -3.87 -5.04
N ASP A 816 13.87 -3.07 -4.37
CA ASP A 816 12.43 -3.30 -4.26
C ASP A 816 11.69 -2.45 -5.30
N PRO A 817 11.03 -3.08 -6.32
CA PRO A 817 10.32 -2.36 -7.35
C PRO A 817 9.19 -1.48 -6.80
N GLU A 818 8.53 -1.91 -5.72
CA GLU A 818 7.43 -1.16 -5.13
C GLU A 818 7.96 0.08 -4.40
N PHE A 819 9.06 -0.07 -3.66
CA PHE A 819 9.70 1.08 -3.01
C PHE A 819 10.30 2.06 -4.03
N SER A 820 10.84 1.54 -5.14
CA SER A 820 11.38 2.35 -6.24
C SER A 820 10.32 3.25 -6.88
N LYS A 821 9.11 2.72 -7.11
CA LYS A 821 7.98 3.50 -7.63
C LYS A 821 7.57 4.64 -6.70
N VAL A 822 7.60 4.42 -5.38
CA VAL A 822 7.37 5.50 -4.39
C VAL A 822 8.41 6.61 -4.55
N GLY A 823 9.65 6.26 -4.85
CA GLY A 823 10.74 7.19 -5.16
C GLY A 823 10.60 7.89 -6.54
N GLY A 824 9.56 7.56 -7.31
CA GLY A 824 9.31 8.11 -8.65
C GLY A 824 10.10 7.42 -9.77
N PHE A 825 10.52 6.16 -9.55
CA PHE A 825 11.23 5.36 -10.56
C PHE A 825 10.43 4.09 -10.89
N ASP A 826 10.18 3.84 -12.16
CA ASP A 826 9.42 2.67 -12.64
C ASP A 826 10.10 1.33 -12.32
N THR A 827 11.42 1.35 -12.19
CA THR A 827 12.26 0.20 -11.81
C THR A 827 13.33 0.61 -10.81
N PRO A 828 13.81 -0.31 -9.94
CA PRO A 828 14.90 -0.01 -9.02
C PRO A 828 16.13 0.52 -9.74
N ILE A 829 16.64 1.64 -9.25
CA ILE A 829 17.85 2.28 -9.79
C ILE A 829 19.10 1.72 -9.12
N LEU A 830 20.23 1.76 -9.82
CA LEU A 830 21.53 1.41 -9.24
C LEU A 830 21.96 2.47 -8.22
N HIS A 831 22.60 2.05 -7.13
CA HIS A 831 23.14 2.94 -6.10
C HIS A 831 24.12 3.96 -6.70
N GLY A 832 24.02 5.23 -6.30
CA GLY A 832 24.95 6.28 -6.72
C GLY A 832 26.40 5.94 -6.39
N LEU A 833 26.64 5.45 -5.18
CA LEU A 833 27.98 5.03 -4.75
C LEU A 833 28.47 3.73 -5.43
N CYS A 834 27.60 2.93 -5.99
CA CYS A 834 28.00 1.78 -6.83
C CYS A 834 28.67 2.26 -8.14
N PHE A 835 28.00 3.11 -8.91
CA PHE A 835 28.61 3.61 -10.15
C PHE A 835 29.74 4.65 -9.92
N PHE A 836 29.79 5.29 -8.73
CA PHE A 836 30.98 5.97 -8.25
C PHE A 836 32.17 4.99 -8.12
N GLY A 837 31.95 3.82 -7.52
CA GLY A 837 32.95 2.77 -7.38
C GLY A 837 33.42 2.23 -8.74
N ILE A 838 32.49 2.04 -9.70
CA ILE A 838 32.80 1.61 -11.08
C ILE A 838 33.70 2.65 -11.77
N ALA A 839 33.37 3.95 -11.66
CA ALA A 839 34.16 5.01 -12.25
C ALA A 839 35.55 5.13 -11.59
N GLY A 840 35.63 5.02 -10.24
CA GLY A 840 36.90 5.01 -9.52
C GLY A 840 37.80 3.82 -9.89
N LYS A 841 37.21 2.64 -10.12
CA LYS A 841 37.91 1.46 -10.64
C LYS A 841 38.47 1.71 -12.04
N ALA A 842 37.72 2.39 -12.92
CA ALA A 842 38.22 2.77 -14.26
C ALA A 842 39.42 3.72 -14.15
N VAL A 843 39.41 4.70 -13.26
CA VAL A 843 40.54 5.60 -13.00
C VAL A 843 41.76 4.82 -12.48
N LEU A 844 41.56 3.95 -11.48
CA LEU A 844 42.63 3.14 -10.89
C LEU A 844 43.32 2.24 -11.93
N ARG A 845 42.56 1.56 -12.78
CA ARG A 845 43.08 0.67 -13.82
C ARG A 845 43.87 1.42 -14.90
N THR A 846 43.45 2.64 -15.21
CA THR A 846 44.03 3.40 -16.30
C THR A 846 45.27 4.19 -15.88
N TYR A 847 45.21 4.82 -14.70
CA TYR A 847 46.19 5.80 -14.23
C TYR A 847 46.86 5.48 -12.90
N GLY A 848 46.41 4.45 -12.19
CA GLY A 848 46.99 4.02 -10.93
C GLY A 848 46.27 4.65 -9.70
N GLN A 849 46.91 4.50 -8.53
CA GLN A 849 46.34 4.95 -7.23
C GLN A 849 46.08 6.46 -7.19
N PHE A 850 45.01 6.86 -6.56
CA PHE A 850 44.65 8.27 -6.32
C PHE A 850 44.49 8.55 -4.82
N LYS A 851 44.89 9.76 -4.38
CA LYS A 851 44.76 10.17 -2.99
C LYS A 851 43.40 10.77 -2.64
N ASN A 852 42.66 11.27 -3.65
CA ASN A 852 41.29 11.70 -3.47
C ASN A 852 40.52 11.56 -4.80
N ILE A 853 39.20 11.49 -4.65
CA ILE A 853 38.26 11.44 -5.77
C ILE A 853 36.99 12.21 -5.40
N LYS A 854 36.52 13.07 -6.32
CA LYS A 854 35.27 13.80 -6.19
C LYS A 854 34.39 13.57 -7.39
N VAL A 855 33.07 13.37 -7.14
CA VAL A 855 32.06 13.27 -8.19
C VAL A 855 30.83 14.09 -7.86
N ARG A 856 30.12 14.52 -8.90
CA ARG A 856 28.78 15.05 -8.83
C ARG A 856 27.85 14.07 -9.54
N PHE A 857 26.78 13.63 -8.85
CA PHE A 857 25.75 12.80 -9.41
C PHE A 857 24.82 13.63 -10.30
N ALA A 858 24.67 13.24 -11.57
CA ALA A 858 23.95 14.00 -12.60
C ALA A 858 22.73 13.26 -13.16
N GLY A 859 22.62 11.96 -12.93
CA GLY A 859 21.53 11.14 -13.43
C GLY A 859 21.53 9.76 -12.81
N THR A 860 20.47 9.01 -13.09
CA THR A 860 20.25 7.64 -12.60
C THR A 860 20.80 6.60 -13.59
N VAL A 861 21.13 5.43 -13.05
CA VAL A 861 21.56 4.24 -13.81
C VAL A 861 20.63 3.09 -13.45
N LEU A 862 20.23 2.30 -14.44
CA LEU A 862 19.48 1.06 -14.19
C LEU A 862 20.44 -0.14 -14.24
N PRO A 863 20.25 -1.16 -13.39
CA PRO A 863 20.97 -2.42 -13.51
C PRO A 863 20.85 -3.00 -14.94
N GLY A 864 21.97 -3.49 -15.49
CA GLY A 864 22.05 -3.97 -16.87
C GLY A 864 22.50 -2.92 -17.90
N GLN A 865 22.50 -1.62 -17.54
CA GLN A 865 22.99 -0.57 -18.44
C GLN A 865 24.52 -0.51 -18.50
N THR A 866 25.02 -0.01 -19.62
CA THR A 866 26.45 0.15 -19.90
C THR A 866 26.91 1.56 -19.54
N LEU A 867 27.96 1.66 -18.74
CA LEU A 867 28.59 2.90 -18.31
C LEU A 867 29.82 3.17 -19.18
N ILE A 868 29.92 4.38 -19.72
CA ILE A 868 31.09 4.86 -20.45
C ILE A 868 31.76 5.93 -19.60
N THR A 869 32.94 5.61 -19.06
CA THR A 869 33.76 6.58 -18.31
C THR A 869 34.82 7.15 -19.24
N GLU A 870 34.70 8.43 -19.54
CA GLU A 870 35.63 9.22 -20.38
C GLU A 870 36.56 9.99 -19.44
N MET A 871 37.87 9.90 -19.68
CA MET A 871 38.92 10.41 -18.79
C MET A 871 39.91 11.31 -19.51
N TRP A 872 40.32 12.40 -18.86
CA TRP A 872 41.35 13.36 -19.33
C TRP A 872 42.39 13.52 -18.26
N LYS A 873 43.66 13.28 -18.58
CA LYS A 873 44.75 13.49 -17.63
C LYS A 873 45.33 14.89 -17.76
N GLU A 874 45.27 15.66 -16.66
CA GLU A 874 45.80 17.04 -16.53
C GLU A 874 46.82 17.05 -15.38
N SER A 875 48.12 16.85 -15.74
CA SER A 875 49.23 16.73 -14.75
C SER A 875 48.99 15.54 -13.80
N ASN A 876 48.78 15.76 -12.51
CA ASN A 876 48.51 14.76 -11.49
C ASN A 876 47.01 14.54 -11.23
N VAL A 877 46.11 15.17 -12.01
CA VAL A 877 44.66 15.05 -11.89
C VAL A 877 44.11 14.35 -13.10
N VAL A 878 43.19 13.40 -12.86
CA VAL A 878 42.35 12.79 -13.88
C VAL A 878 41.00 13.40 -13.80
N ILE A 879 40.59 14.22 -14.78
CA ILE A 879 39.23 14.72 -14.93
C ILE A 879 38.41 13.62 -15.64
N PHE A 880 37.19 13.34 -15.19
CA PHE A 880 36.37 12.33 -15.84
C PHE A 880 34.90 12.66 -15.79
N GLN A 881 34.14 11.99 -16.64
CA GLN A 881 32.68 11.94 -16.62
C GLN A 881 32.21 10.54 -16.98
N THR A 882 31.04 10.16 -16.50
CA THR A 882 30.45 8.86 -16.84
C THR A 882 29.06 9.06 -17.41
N LYS A 883 28.76 8.42 -18.53
CA LYS A 883 27.45 8.44 -19.19
C LYS A 883 26.89 7.04 -19.36
N VAL A 884 25.59 6.94 -19.39
CA VAL A 884 24.86 5.72 -19.73
C VAL A 884 24.81 5.59 -21.24
N LYS A 885 25.35 4.51 -21.79
CA LYS A 885 25.48 4.29 -23.24
C LYS A 885 24.12 4.32 -23.95
N GLU A 886 23.14 3.63 -23.39
CA GLU A 886 21.81 3.45 -23.96
C GLU A 886 21.00 4.76 -24.04
N THR A 887 21.28 5.71 -23.17
CA THR A 887 20.54 6.98 -23.12
C THR A 887 21.37 8.19 -23.54
N GLY A 888 22.70 8.06 -23.60
CA GLY A 888 23.65 9.16 -23.79
C GLY A 888 23.72 10.16 -22.65
N LYS A 889 22.94 9.98 -21.57
CA LYS A 889 22.87 10.92 -20.42
C LYS A 889 24.02 10.72 -19.45
N LEU A 890 24.52 11.83 -18.90
CA LEU A 890 25.52 11.79 -17.83
C LEU A 890 24.89 11.27 -16.53
N CYS A 891 25.55 10.31 -15.87
CA CYS A 891 25.27 9.91 -14.50
C CYS A 891 26.29 10.46 -13.51
N ILE A 892 27.55 10.69 -13.94
CA ILE A 892 28.59 11.43 -13.18
C ILE A 892 29.09 12.58 -14.06
N ALA A 893 29.18 13.77 -13.45
CA ALA A 893 29.67 15.00 -14.08
C ALA A 893 30.59 15.77 -13.13
N GLY A 894 31.43 16.66 -13.68
CA GLY A 894 32.28 17.52 -12.89
C GLY A 894 33.22 16.77 -11.95
N ALA A 895 33.66 15.59 -12.36
CA ALA A 895 34.42 14.67 -11.52
C ALA A 895 35.93 14.75 -11.78
N GLY A 896 36.70 14.47 -10.74
CA GLY A 896 38.14 14.39 -10.83
C GLY A 896 38.76 13.58 -9.70
N ALA A 897 39.91 12.98 -9.98
CA ALA A 897 40.73 12.22 -9.04
C ALA A 897 42.17 12.74 -9.08
N GLU A 898 42.75 12.97 -7.92
CA GLU A 898 44.12 13.43 -7.76
C GLU A 898 45.02 12.22 -7.51
N LEU A 899 45.98 11.95 -8.43
CA LEU A 899 46.83 10.77 -8.38
C LEU A 899 47.86 10.88 -7.24
N VAL A 900 48.32 9.74 -6.74
CA VAL A 900 49.43 9.65 -5.80
C VAL A 900 50.74 9.91 -6.58
N ASP A 901 51.62 10.79 -6.07
CA ASP A 901 52.90 11.10 -6.67
C ASP A 901 53.79 9.85 -6.71
N GLY A 902 54.30 9.52 -7.92
CA GLY A 902 55.08 8.31 -8.14
C GLY A 902 54.35 7.03 -8.48
N GLY A 903 53.00 7.11 -8.69
CA GLY A 903 52.12 5.98 -8.94
C GLY A 903 52.42 5.21 -10.21
N LYS A 904 53.21 4.13 -10.12
CA LYS A 904 53.17 2.97 -11.01
C LYS A 904 52.74 1.73 -10.22
N ALA A 905 51.52 1.66 -9.86
CA ALA A 905 50.84 0.40 -9.66
C ALA A 905 49.64 0.40 -10.61
N LYS A 906 49.88 -0.12 -11.83
CA LYS A 906 48.79 -0.58 -12.68
C LYS A 906 48.26 -1.89 -12.08
N LEU A 907 46.97 -2.05 -11.99
CA LEU A 907 46.32 -3.36 -11.81
C LEU A 907 46.75 -4.31 -12.92
#